data_03a11b8becaf25d3d395e5dc895e3b1f
#
_entry.id   03a11b8becaf25d3d395e5dc895e3b1f
#
_cell.length_a   1.000
_cell.length_b   1.000
_cell.length_c   1.000
_cell.angle_alpha   90.00
_cell.angle_beta   90.00
_cell.angle_gamma   90.00
#
_symmetry.space_group_name_H-M   'P 1'
#
loop_
_entity.id
_entity.type
_entity.pdbx_description
1 polymer ?
#
loop_
_entity_poly.entity_id
_entity_poly.type
_entity_poly.pdbx_seq_one_letter_code
_entity_poly.pdbx_strand_id
1 'polypeptide(L)'
;MKWGEGMNRFIFGTYLVITKLETDRTAYRGKLHHAFITQYPHLAHLTEQRIADQRRVIIKNTLLTLDTQEQIRHEIEALLNTNNTLAVQDNTSVLNNSEIQTFATLQPSIDTNNHTNQTLTSLQKEFDNALLEFSNTDPTQRPRIPKQSHTTKLRTLSQTLNDHILPNYINDNTSLHQLHFVVYCGAVAVSRCNGARIAINKQQHTTKKRSPPAWEKRLITRIDDIRRDLGRITQYIQGTRSSKLTRQVQHITTKLNNHTTREQNTNYNEHRDTLTQKLSIYTNRLKRYRETADRKRHNTQFKHNEKLFYRSLTQNSTNEKLIPPSLHSLQQFWSDLWTKDIKHNPQAPWITTETTRTEYITPMNNTNITTTDIIQTINHLHNWKSPGIDNIHNFWWKYFTYTHSYLAQQFTELLNSPDRTPAFFTQGITYMLPKDNNTQDPSKYRPITCLPTIYKILTSCITNKIYQHCTDNNILYEEQKGCTKYSRGCKEQLIIDSVILEQSRHNKRNIHTAYIDYKKAFDSVPHSWLQQVLSIYKISNNITQFLNYIMSCWNTTLTLTLNDTKLITDPIQIKRGIFQGDSLSPLWFCLALNPLSYLLNTTNFGYNIKHNHEIHHNITHLFYMDDLKLYSSTCIKLNHLLHITETFSRDIQMDFGIDKCKTQHITAGKRQLFDYELEQGNLINSMDENETYKYLGFQQNTHIKHTSIKQTLITQYLQRVRSILKTKLHGRNTIKAINTYATPVLTYSFGIIRWTNTDLEQIQRNTRTLLTKHHIHHPHSSTIRLYLPRSEGGRGLTDIKILHQTQIHNFRQYFYNKTDTSVLHKTVTYADKSYTPLNLHETNILPPPSKLTYITNNIQTWNQKPLHGRFPQEVSQDCVDSIATHTWLSECDIFPETEGFMLAIQDQVINTRNYKKHIHKDKTVTNDSCRLCSQTSETIQHIISACTRLAQTEYKHRHDQVAKIIHQKLALKHNLITDKTPYYKYTPSYLKTTHTNYIGTGHYSQTKLSTIIDQILHL
;
A
#
# COMPACT_ATOMS: atom_id res chain seq x y z
N MET A 1 13.86 -8.68 -10.71
CA MET A 1 14.69 -9.84 -10.33
C MET A 1 15.30 -9.58 -8.97
N LYS A 2 15.29 -10.56 -8.05
CA LYS A 2 16.04 -10.50 -6.78
C LYS A 2 17.35 -11.25 -6.95
N TRP A 3 18.47 -10.59 -6.73
CA TRP A 3 19.77 -11.18 -6.74
C TRP A 3 20.01 -11.95 -5.44
N GLY A 4 20.25 -13.26 -5.53
CA GLY A 4 20.59 -14.06 -4.36
C GLY A 4 22.02 -13.80 -3.87
N GLU A 5 22.34 -14.18 -2.64
CA GLU A 5 23.68 -13.99 -2.07
C GLU A 5 24.76 -14.71 -2.90
N GLY A 6 24.51 -15.95 -3.35
CA GLY A 6 25.42 -16.68 -4.21
C GLY A 6 25.72 -15.97 -5.54
N MET A 7 24.71 -15.38 -6.18
CA MET A 7 24.90 -14.58 -7.39
C MET A 7 25.72 -13.31 -7.10
N ASN A 8 25.49 -12.67 -5.95
CA ASN A 8 26.24 -11.48 -5.55
C ASN A 8 27.72 -11.84 -5.26
N ARG A 9 27.99 -12.95 -4.59
CA ARG A 9 29.37 -13.47 -4.38
C ARG A 9 30.03 -13.76 -5.70
N PHE A 10 29.36 -14.46 -6.61
CA PHE A 10 29.88 -14.77 -7.95
C PHE A 10 30.22 -13.50 -8.75
N ILE A 11 29.30 -12.52 -8.82
CA ILE A 11 29.54 -11.26 -9.54
C ILE A 11 30.73 -10.51 -8.95
N PHE A 12 30.83 -10.43 -7.62
CA PHE A 12 31.86 -9.68 -6.94
C PHE A 12 33.24 -10.38 -7.09
N GLY A 13 33.31 -11.69 -6.87
CA GLY A 13 34.51 -12.47 -7.01
C GLY A 13 35.03 -12.50 -8.46
N THR A 14 34.17 -12.84 -9.40
CA THR A 14 34.49 -12.83 -10.83
C THR A 14 34.96 -11.47 -11.34
N TYR A 15 34.35 -10.39 -10.83
CA TYR A 15 34.84 -9.05 -11.14
C TYR A 15 36.26 -8.80 -10.65
N LEU A 16 36.62 -9.21 -9.42
CA LEU A 16 37.97 -9.05 -8.88
C LEU A 16 39.02 -9.90 -9.62
N VAL A 17 38.67 -11.12 -10.05
CA VAL A 17 39.54 -11.97 -10.91
C VAL A 17 39.77 -11.28 -12.26
N ILE A 18 38.71 -10.89 -12.96
CA ILE A 18 38.82 -10.27 -14.29
C ILE A 18 39.59 -8.95 -14.25
N THR A 19 39.44 -8.18 -13.18
CA THR A 19 40.13 -6.90 -13.03
C THR A 19 41.46 -6.99 -12.31
N LYS A 20 41.94 -8.19 -12.01
CA LYS A 20 43.15 -8.41 -11.21
C LYS A 20 43.18 -7.52 -9.96
N LEU A 21 42.20 -7.70 -9.09
CA LEU A 21 42.02 -6.89 -7.89
C LEU A 21 41.87 -5.36 -8.19
N GLU A 22 41.14 -5.02 -9.25
CA GLU A 22 40.90 -3.65 -9.71
C GLU A 22 42.06 -2.90 -10.37
N THR A 23 43.14 -3.59 -10.65
CA THR A 23 44.33 -3.00 -11.34
C THR A 23 44.10 -2.81 -12.83
N ASP A 24 43.32 -3.69 -13.50
CA ASP A 24 42.96 -3.61 -14.90
C ASP A 24 41.46 -3.64 -15.11
N ARG A 25 40.90 -2.53 -15.47
CA ARG A 25 39.44 -2.40 -15.73
C ARG A 25 39.08 -2.39 -17.23
N THR A 26 40.02 -2.81 -18.10
CA THR A 26 39.81 -2.79 -19.54
C THR A 26 38.81 -3.88 -19.96
N ALA A 27 37.73 -3.51 -20.68
CA ALA A 27 36.73 -4.40 -21.23
C ALA A 27 36.12 -5.43 -20.26
N TYR A 28 36.14 -5.16 -18.93
CA TYR A 28 35.69 -6.13 -17.92
C TYR A 28 34.19 -6.46 -18.03
N ARG A 29 33.35 -5.56 -18.58
CA ARG A 29 31.90 -5.75 -18.61
C ARG A 29 31.48 -6.95 -19.44
N GLY A 30 32.00 -7.04 -20.67
CA GLY A 30 31.73 -8.16 -21.56
C GLY A 30 32.24 -9.51 -20.99
N LYS A 31 33.44 -9.51 -20.41
CA LYS A 31 34.02 -10.71 -19.75
C LYS A 31 33.18 -11.14 -18.53
N LEU A 32 32.75 -10.18 -17.69
CA LEU A 32 31.90 -10.45 -16.52
C LEU A 32 30.51 -10.96 -16.94
N HIS A 33 29.94 -10.39 -17.99
CA HIS A 33 28.66 -10.82 -18.54
C HIS A 33 28.76 -12.25 -19.07
N HIS A 34 29.78 -12.56 -19.89
CA HIS A 34 29.98 -13.89 -20.44
C HIS A 34 30.15 -14.94 -19.34
N ALA A 35 30.97 -14.68 -18.33
CA ALA A 35 31.15 -15.58 -17.19
C ALA A 35 29.84 -15.78 -16.39
N PHE A 36 29.08 -14.71 -16.22
CA PHE A 36 27.81 -14.79 -15.49
C PHE A 36 26.75 -15.62 -16.24
N ILE A 37 26.63 -15.45 -17.56
CA ILE A 37 25.67 -16.23 -18.36
C ILE A 37 26.09 -17.69 -18.42
N THR A 38 27.38 -17.99 -18.49
CA THR A 38 27.90 -19.36 -18.45
C THR A 38 27.52 -20.07 -17.14
N GLN A 39 27.60 -19.38 -16.02
CA GLN A 39 27.22 -19.91 -14.69
C GLN A 39 25.71 -19.97 -14.47
N TYR A 40 24.94 -19.03 -15.06
CA TYR A 40 23.50 -18.90 -14.90
C TYR A 40 22.78 -18.79 -16.25
N PRO A 41 22.72 -19.89 -17.09
CA PRO A 41 22.17 -19.85 -18.45
C PRO A 41 20.72 -19.40 -18.53
N HIS A 42 19.91 -19.67 -17.49
CA HIS A 42 18.51 -19.23 -17.40
C HIS A 42 18.33 -17.70 -17.27
N LEU A 43 19.43 -16.95 -17.08
CA LEU A 43 19.45 -15.49 -16.98
C LEU A 43 20.13 -14.81 -18.19
N ALA A 44 20.28 -15.51 -19.31
CA ALA A 44 20.93 -15.01 -20.52
C ALA A 44 20.27 -13.74 -21.12
N HIS A 45 19.03 -13.43 -20.73
CA HIS A 45 18.32 -12.21 -21.14
C HIS A 45 18.79 -10.92 -20.43
N LEU A 46 19.70 -11.02 -19.43
CA LEU A 46 20.22 -9.85 -18.73
C LEU A 46 21.34 -9.19 -19.55
N THR A 47 21.34 -7.86 -19.59
CA THR A 47 22.34 -7.10 -20.32
C THR A 47 23.65 -6.94 -19.52
N GLU A 48 24.77 -6.74 -20.21
CA GLU A 48 26.08 -6.45 -19.59
C GLU A 48 26.01 -5.30 -18.57
N GLN A 49 25.30 -4.24 -18.92
CA GLN A 49 25.10 -3.09 -18.04
C GLN A 49 24.40 -3.50 -16.74
N ARG A 50 23.41 -4.38 -16.82
CA ARG A 50 22.63 -4.81 -15.63
C ARG A 50 23.48 -5.59 -14.64
N ILE A 51 24.39 -6.45 -15.13
CA ILE A 51 25.30 -7.24 -14.29
C ILE A 51 26.39 -6.35 -13.69
N ALA A 52 26.98 -5.46 -14.49
CA ALA A 52 27.96 -4.49 -14.00
C ALA A 52 27.38 -3.50 -12.95
N ASP A 53 26.14 -3.09 -13.12
CA ASP A 53 25.44 -2.26 -12.13
C ASP A 53 25.13 -3.04 -10.84
N GLN A 54 24.85 -4.34 -10.92
CA GLN A 54 24.67 -5.16 -9.73
C GLN A 54 25.96 -5.19 -8.87
N ARG A 55 27.14 -5.25 -9.45
CA ARG A 55 28.40 -5.11 -8.71
C ARG A 55 28.46 -3.81 -7.90
N ARG A 56 28.05 -2.68 -8.51
CA ARG A 56 27.98 -1.39 -7.80
C ARG A 56 26.96 -1.41 -6.65
N VAL A 57 25.84 -2.09 -6.87
CA VAL A 57 24.79 -2.24 -5.85
C VAL A 57 25.26 -3.11 -4.70
N ILE A 58 26.07 -4.17 -4.96
CA ILE A 58 26.65 -5.03 -3.94
C ILE A 58 27.51 -4.21 -2.97
N ILE A 59 28.39 -3.39 -3.48
CA ILE A 59 29.28 -2.53 -2.69
C ILE A 59 28.47 -1.44 -1.99
N LYS A 60 27.64 -0.70 -2.75
CA LYS A 60 26.89 0.46 -2.24
C LYS A 60 25.88 0.11 -1.14
N ASN A 61 25.24 -1.04 -1.23
CA ASN A 61 24.18 -1.46 -0.30
C ASN A 61 24.64 -2.55 0.67
N THR A 62 25.96 -2.81 0.72
CA THR A 62 26.55 -3.87 1.57
C THR A 62 25.76 -5.18 1.47
N LEU A 63 25.42 -5.61 0.24
CA LEU A 63 24.69 -6.87 0.00
C LEU A 63 25.53 -8.10 0.34
N LEU A 64 26.84 -7.93 0.40
CA LEU A 64 27.81 -8.80 1.05
C LEU A 64 28.41 -8.03 2.22
N THR A 65 28.59 -8.66 3.37
CA THR A 65 29.23 -8.00 4.53
C THR A 65 30.66 -7.59 4.19
N LEU A 66 31.20 -6.58 4.86
CA LEU A 66 32.58 -6.14 4.63
C LEU A 66 33.53 -7.29 4.85
N ASP A 67 33.36 -8.08 5.91
CA ASP A 67 34.14 -9.25 6.19
C ASP A 67 34.11 -10.28 5.04
N THR A 68 32.93 -10.47 4.44
CA THR A 68 32.76 -11.35 3.27
C THR A 68 33.46 -10.78 2.03
N GLN A 69 33.42 -9.47 1.83
CA GLN A 69 34.10 -8.83 0.69
C GLN A 69 35.64 -8.90 0.86
N GLU A 70 36.16 -8.71 2.05
CA GLU A 70 37.58 -8.84 2.37
C GLU A 70 38.05 -10.30 2.23
N GLN A 71 37.25 -11.26 2.71
CA GLN A 71 37.56 -12.68 2.54
C GLN A 71 37.65 -13.06 1.06
N ILE A 72 36.70 -12.67 0.23
CA ILE A 72 36.74 -12.92 -1.23
C ILE A 72 37.97 -12.26 -1.87
N ARG A 73 38.36 -11.07 -1.41
CA ARG A 73 39.55 -10.38 -1.90
C ARG A 73 40.82 -11.14 -1.57
N HIS A 74 40.98 -11.63 -0.34
CA HIS A 74 42.11 -12.43 0.08
C HIS A 74 42.17 -13.79 -0.64
N GLU A 75 41.03 -14.45 -0.84
CA GLU A 75 40.96 -15.71 -1.59
C GLU A 75 41.43 -15.52 -3.04
N ILE A 76 41.08 -14.42 -3.68
CA ILE A 76 41.50 -14.11 -5.05
C ILE A 76 42.94 -13.63 -5.12
N GLU A 77 43.42 -12.90 -4.12
CA GLU A 77 44.82 -12.49 -4.03
C GLU A 77 45.75 -13.72 -3.91
N ALA A 78 45.36 -14.71 -3.10
CA ALA A 78 46.04 -15.98 -2.99
C ALA A 78 46.05 -16.76 -4.32
N LEU A 79 44.93 -16.81 -5.02
CA LEU A 79 44.80 -17.45 -6.35
C LEU A 79 45.67 -16.78 -7.41
N LEU A 80 45.73 -15.46 -7.46
CA LEU A 80 46.54 -14.71 -8.43
C LEU A 80 48.05 -14.82 -8.10
N ASN A 81 48.44 -14.91 -6.83
CA ASN A 81 49.81 -15.08 -6.41
C ASN A 81 50.33 -16.50 -6.67
N THR A 82 49.48 -17.53 -6.54
CA THR A 82 49.84 -18.93 -6.86
C THR A 82 50.11 -19.12 -8.35
N ASN A 83 49.40 -18.41 -9.21
CA ASN A 83 49.59 -18.47 -10.67
C ASN A 83 50.80 -17.68 -11.17
N ASN A 84 51.25 -16.65 -10.43
CA ASN A 84 52.46 -15.91 -10.77
C ASN A 84 53.74 -16.71 -10.48
N THR A 85 53.70 -17.79 -9.69
CA THR A 85 54.83 -18.70 -9.43
C THR A 85 54.96 -19.82 -10.47
N LEU A 86 53.99 -20.01 -11.35
CA LEU A 86 53.99 -21.06 -12.39
C LEU A 86 54.09 -20.53 -13.83
N ALA A 87 54.14 -19.24 -14.06
CA ALA A 87 54.18 -18.64 -15.41
C ALA A 87 55.50 -17.90 -15.69
N VAL A 88 56.57 -18.67 -15.97
CA VAL A 88 57.61 -18.22 -16.87
C VAL A 88 57.51 -19.11 -18.12
N GLN A 89 56.76 -18.65 -19.08
CA GLN A 89 56.77 -18.81 -20.53
C GLN A 89 55.36 -18.82 -21.13
N ASP A 90 55.21 -17.90 -22.06
CA ASP A 90 54.26 -17.75 -23.16
C ASP A 90 53.17 -16.73 -23.03
N ASN A 91 53.32 -15.71 -23.88
CA ASN A 91 52.39 -14.67 -24.23
C ASN A 91 51.15 -15.24 -24.96
N THR A 92 50.00 -15.25 -24.34
CA THR A 92 48.68 -14.96 -24.98
C THR A 92 47.61 -14.90 -23.90
N SER A 93 46.98 -13.76 -23.76
CA SER A 93 46.01 -13.48 -22.72
C SER A 93 44.60 -14.01 -23.04
N VAL A 94 44.32 -15.26 -22.67
CA VAL A 94 42.97 -15.77 -22.48
C VAL A 94 42.91 -16.35 -21.06
N LEU A 95 42.17 -15.70 -20.19
CA LEU A 95 41.86 -16.23 -18.85
C LEU A 95 41.18 -17.60 -19.02
N ASN A 96 41.80 -18.65 -18.52
CA ASN A 96 41.31 -20.03 -18.64
C ASN A 96 40.02 -20.20 -17.85
N ASN A 97 39.04 -20.86 -18.45
CA ASN A 97 37.74 -21.20 -17.81
C ASN A 97 37.89 -22.02 -16.51
N SER A 98 39.04 -22.63 -16.26
CA SER A 98 39.40 -23.38 -15.04
C SER A 98 39.46 -22.50 -13.77
N GLU A 99 39.92 -21.26 -13.87
CA GLU A 99 40.03 -20.35 -12.72
C GLU A 99 38.67 -19.85 -12.24
N ILE A 100 37.77 -19.65 -13.18
CA ILE A 100 36.37 -19.24 -12.89
C ILE A 100 35.60 -20.42 -12.28
N GLN A 101 35.86 -21.66 -12.74
CA GLN A 101 35.25 -22.88 -12.19
C GLN A 101 35.75 -23.19 -10.78
N THR A 102 37.06 -22.97 -10.51
CA THR A 102 37.66 -23.21 -9.18
C THR A 102 37.06 -22.29 -8.12
N PHE A 103 36.74 -21.02 -8.48
CA PHE A 103 36.07 -20.11 -7.56
C PHE A 103 34.61 -20.50 -7.28
N ALA A 104 33.91 -21.10 -8.26
CA ALA A 104 32.51 -21.55 -8.09
C ALA A 104 32.39 -22.78 -7.17
N THR A 105 33.48 -23.55 -6.98
CA THR A 105 33.53 -24.79 -6.16
C THR A 105 34.02 -24.56 -4.73
N LEU A 106 34.60 -23.42 -4.40
CA LEU A 106 35.02 -23.07 -3.04
C LEU A 106 33.78 -22.78 -2.16
N GLN A 107 33.25 -23.79 -1.48
CA GLN A 107 32.25 -23.59 -0.42
C GLN A 107 32.95 -23.14 0.87
N PRO A 108 32.45 -22.09 1.55
CA PRO A 108 33.05 -21.71 2.83
C PRO A 108 32.65 -22.69 3.91
N SER A 109 33.62 -23.41 4.47
CA SER A 109 33.52 -24.09 5.74
C SER A 109 33.75 -23.06 6.85
N ILE A 110 32.72 -22.49 7.48
CA ILE A 110 32.85 -21.61 8.66
C ILE A 110 31.58 -21.70 9.55
N ASP A 111 31.81 -21.94 10.80
CA ASP A 111 31.11 -21.80 12.08
C ASP A 111 29.73 -21.05 12.19
N THR A 112 28.92 -21.05 11.16
CA THR A 112 27.49 -20.72 11.26
C THR A 112 26.65 -21.90 11.77
N ASN A 113 27.26 -23.08 11.95
CA ASN A 113 26.58 -24.33 12.27
C ASN A 113 25.85 -24.32 13.63
N ASN A 114 26.38 -23.65 14.66
CA ASN A 114 25.76 -23.71 15.99
C ASN A 114 24.46 -22.90 16.09
N HIS A 115 24.36 -21.73 15.47
CA HIS A 115 23.16 -20.91 15.53
C HIS A 115 22.07 -21.40 14.56
N THR A 116 22.47 -21.93 13.41
CA THR A 116 21.56 -22.53 12.42
C THR A 116 21.00 -23.84 12.93
N ASN A 117 21.82 -24.69 13.54
CA ASN A 117 21.38 -25.95 14.14
C ASN A 117 20.43 -25.75 15.31
N GLN A 118 20.65 -24.78 16.19
CA GLN A 118 19.71 -24.45 17.28
C GLN A 118 18.36 -23.95 16.73
N THR A 119 18.39 -23.14 15.68
CA THR A 119 17.17 -22.64 15.03
C THR A 119 16.41 -23.76 14.34
N LEU A 120 17.08 -24.66 13.64
CA LEU A 120 16.50 -25.82 12.98
C LEU A 120 15.86 -26.77 14.00
N THR A 121 16.59 -27.13 15.07
CA THR A 121 16.09 -28.00 16.14
C THR A 121 14.86 -27.42 16.84
N SER A 122 14.88 -26.11 17.13
CA SER A 122 13.72 -25.43 17.73
C SER A 122 12.51 -25.39 16.77
N LEU A 123 12.76 -25.17 15.48
CA LEU A 123 11.70 -25.13 14.45
C LEU A 123 11.12 -26.51 14.19
N GLN A 124 11.97 -27.55 14.13
CA GLN A 124 11.53 -28.95 14.02
C GLN A 124 10.65 -29.34 15.20
N LYS A 125 11.07 -29.05 16.44
CA LYS A 125 10.27 -29.33 17.64
C LYS A 125 8.89 -28.66 17.61
N GLU A 126 8.82 -27.39 17.22
CA GLU A 126 7.54 -26.70 17.11
C GLU A 126 6.69 -27.22 15.95
N PHE A 127 7.30 -27.72 14.88
CA PHE A 127 6.61 -28.35 13.77
C PHE A 127 6.00 -29.69 14.19
N ASP A 128 6.78 -30.56 14.88
CA ASP A 128 6.32 -31.85 15.39
C ASP A 128 5.21 -31.66 16.43
N ASN A 129 5.34 -30.68 17.33
CA ASN A 129 4.28 -30.30 18.27
C ASN A 129 3.00 -29.88 17.53
N ALA A 130 3.13 -29.11 16.43
CA ALA A 130 1.96 -28.70 15.65
C ALA A 130 1.31 -29.86 14.91
N LEU A 131 2.10 -30.83 14.40
CA LEU A 131 1.58 -32.06 13.79
C LEU A 131 0.74 -32.87 14.80
N LEU A 132 1.26 -33.07 16.00
CA LEU A 132 0.54 -33.79 17.06
C LEU A 132 -0.72 -33.04 17.54
N GLU A 133 -0.60 -31.71 17.76
CA GLU A 133 -1.70 -30.89 18.29
C GLU A 133 -2.88 -30.81 17.34
N PHE A 134 -2.63 -30.76 16.01
CA PHE A 134 -3.66 -30.51 15.00
C PHE A 134 -4.02 -31.74 14.14
N SER A 135 -3.45 -32.94 14.41
CA SER A 135 -3.68 -34.17 13.61
C SER A 135 -5.16 -34.52 13.44
N ASN A 136 -5.95 -34.41 14.53
CA ASN A 136 -7.37 -34.73 14.54
C ASN A 136 -8.28 -33.50 14.44
N THR A 137 -7.72 -32.32 14.04
CA THR A 137 -8.50 -31.08 13.96
C THR A 137 -8.91 -30.81 12.52
N ASP A 138 -10.23 -30.72 12.26
CA ASP A 138 -10.76 -30.33 10.97
C ASP A 138 -10.18 -28.96 10.53
N PRO A 139 -9.81 -28.77 9.24
CA PRO A 139 -9.28 -27.50 8.73
C PRO A 139 -10.12 -26.27 9.09
N THR A 140 -11.46 -26.42 9.20
CA THR A 140 -12.38 -25.33 9.52
C THR A 140 -12.38 -24.92 11.00
N GLN A 141 -11.89 -25.81 11.87
CA GLN A 141 -11.82 -25.59 13.32
C GLN A 141 -10.44 -25.17 13.81
N ARG A 142 -9.44 -25.20 12.93
CA ARG A 142 -8.06 -24.83 13.27
C ARG A 142 -7.93 -23.35 13.70
N PRO A 143 -7.10 -23.06 14.72
CA PRO A 143 -6.86 -21.69 15.17
C PRO A 143 -6.37 -20.78 14.06
N ARG A 144 -6.77 -19.51 14.12
CA ARG A 144 -6.30 -18.50 13.17
C ARG A 144 -4.83 -18.20 13.37
N ILE A 145 -4.04 -18.31 12.30
CA ILE A 145 -2.64 -17.87 12.29
C ILE A 145 -2.60 -16.34 12.20
N PRO A 146 -1.99 -15.64 13.18
CA PRO A 146 -1.95 -14.19 13.16
C PRO A 146 -1.01 -13.67 12.07
N LYS A 147 -1.35 -12.52 11.49
CA LYS A 147 -0.48 -11.80 10.56
C LYS A 147 0.86 -11.47 11.24
N GLN A 148 1.96 -11.84 10.60
CA GLN A 148 3.33 -11.60 11.07
C GLN A 148 3.92 -10.30 10.52
N SER A 149 4.80 -9.65 11.30
CA SER A 149 5.61 -8.55 10.79
C SER A 149 6.67 -9.10 9.82
N HIS A 150 6.86 -8.45 8.68
CA HIS A 150 7.84 -8.86 7.68
C HIS A 150 9.26 -8.51 8.15
N THR A 151 9.84 -9.39 8.96
CA THR A 151 11.21 -9.27 9.51
C THR A 151 12.16 -10.22 8.79
N THR A 152 13.47 -9.95 8.88
CA THR A 152 14.52 -10.88 8.41
C THR A 152 14.36 -12.23 9.08
N LYS A 153 14.11 -12.25 10.41
CA LYS A 153 13.85 -13.46 11.18
C LYS A 153 12.71 -14.33 10.61
N LEU A 154 11.56 -13.71 10.28
CA LEU A 154 10.43 -14.43 9.69
C LEU A 154 10.82 -15.09 8.36
N ARG A 155 11.58 -14.38 7.53
CA ARG A 155 12.03 -14.90 6.23
C ARG A 155 12.98 -16.07 6.41
N THR A 156 13.98 -15.92 7.28
CA THR A 156 14.94 -17.00 7.57
C THR A 156 14.22 -18.24 8.10
N LEU A 157 13.33 -18.12 9.10
CA LEU A 157 12.56 -19.24 9.63
C LEU A 157 11.70 -19.93 8.55
N SER A 158 11.04 -19.14 7.67
CA SER A 158 10.25 -19.72 6.57
C SER A 158 11.12 -20.46 5.56
N GLN A 159 12.32 -19.96 5.27
CA GLN A 159 13.26 -20.58 4.36
C GLN A 159 13.86 -21.86 4.98
N THR A 160 14.29 -21.83 6.25
CA THR A 160 14.78 -23.04 6.95
C THR A 160 13.73 -24.15 6.97
N LEU A 161 12.44 -23.81 7.23
CA LEU A 161 11.37 -24.81 7.18
C LEU A 161 11.18 -25.36 5.76
N ASN A 162 11.16 -24.50 4.76
CA ASN A 162 11.02 -24.88 3.35
C ASN A 162 12.11 -25.82 2.86
N ASP A 163 13.37 -25.54 3.22
CA ASP A 163 14.54 -26.20 2.62
C ASP A 163 14.93 -27.48 3.39
N HIS A 164 14.66 -27.56 4.71
CA HIS A 164 15.16 -28.66 5.56
C HIS A 164 14.07 -29.51 6.23
N ILE A 165 12.85 -28.98 6.39
CA ILE A 165 11.79 -29.72 7.11
C ILE A 165 10.75 -30.27 6.13
N LEU A 166 10.17 -29.45 5.27
CA LEU A 166 9.12 -29.86 4.33
C LEU A 166 9.50 -31.07 3.47
N PRO A 167 10.76 -31.21 2.96
CA PRO A 167 11.15 -32.35 2.16
C PRO A 167 10.99 -33.71 2.85
N ASN A 168 10.99 -33.74 4.16
CA ASN A 168 10.85 -34.99 4.92
C ASN A 168 9.40 -35.45 5.08
N TYR A 169 8.41 -34.55 4.76
CA TYR A 169 6.99 -34.80 5.02
C TYR A 169 6.10 -34.73 3.76
N ILE A 170 6.69 -34.36 2.62
CA ILE A 170 5.96 -34.19 1.35
C ILE A 170 6.69 -34.99 0.28
N ASN A 171 5.95 -35.88 -0.37
CA ASN A 171 6.40 -36.72 -1.49
C ASN A 171 5.30 -36.83 -2.56
N ASP A 172 5.56 -37.57 -3.66
CA ASP A 172 4.65 -37.67 -4.80
C ASP A 172 3.30 -38.32 -4.46
N ASN A 173 3.22 -39.10 -3.36
CA ASN A 173 1.97 -39.71 -2.88
C ASN A 173 1.18 -38.83 -1.89
N THR A 174 1.68 -37.62 -1.60
CA THR A 174 1.04 -36.73 -0.63
C THR A 174 -0.25 -36.15 -1.19
N SER A 175 -1.39 -36.50 -0.59
CA SER A 175 -2.71 -35.97 -1.00
C SER A 175 -2.83 -34.47 -0.73
N LEU A 176 -3.78 -33.79 -1.40
CA LEU A 176 -4.03 -32.37 -1.18
C LEU A 176 -4.37 -32.04 0.29
N HIS A 177 -5.10 -32.93 0.96
CA HIS A 177 -5.45 -32.76 2.39
C HIS A 177 -4.21 -32.83 3.28
N GLN A 178 -3.30 -33.77 3.01
CA GLN A 178 -2.04 -33.90 3.73
C GLN A 178 -1.11 -32.71 3.46
N LEU A 179 -0.98 -32.30 2.17
CA LEU A 179 -0.20 -31.13 1.79
C LEU A 179 -0.68 -29.87 2.52
N HIS A 180 -1.99 -29.65 2.54
CA HIS A 180 -2.62 -28.54 3.24
C HIS A 180 -2.36 -28.58 4.75
N PHE A 181 -2.40 -29.78 5.35
CA PHE A 181 -2.11 -29.99 6.77
C PHE A 181 -0.67 -29.66 7.13
N VAL A 182 0.28 -30.17 6.35
CA VAL A 182 1.74 -29.89 6.52
C VAL A 182 2.02 -28.38 6.40
N VAL A 183 1.44 -27.71 5.41
CA VAL A 183 1.57 -26.25 5.25
C VAL A 183 1.00 -25.48 6.44
N TYR A 184 -0.16 -25.90 6.97
CA TYR A 184 -0.73 -25.29 8.19
C TYR A 184 0.20 -25.45 9.40
N CYS A 185 0.68 -26.68 9.66
CA CYS A 185 1.62 -26.95 10.76
C CYS A 185 2.93 -26.18 10.63
N GLY A 186 3.47 -26.10 9.41
CA GLY A 186 4.65 -25.28 9.11
C GLY A 186 4.43 -23.80 9.38
N ALA A 187 3.27 -23.26 8.99
CA ALA A 187 2.89 -21.88 9.25
C ALA A 187 2.73 -21.59 10.75
N VAL A 188 2.19 -22.54 11.52
CA VAL A 188 2.09 -22.47 13.00
C VAL A 188 3.49 -22.47 13.63
N ALA A 189 4.35 -23.42 13.25
CA ALA A 189 5.70 -23.57 13.79
C ALA A 189 6.53 -22.30 13.59
N VAL A 190 6.59 -21.79 12.35
CA VAL A 190 7.28 -20.54 12.03
C VAL A 190 6.71 -19.36 12.82
N SER A 191 5.37 -19.30 12.95
CA SER A 191 4.72 -18.23 13.71
C SER A 191 5.04 -18.28 15.19
N ARG A 192 5.06 -19.48 15.81
CA ARG A 192 5.42 -19.69 17.23
C ARG A 192 6.88 -19.33 17.48
N CYS A 193 7.81 -19.79 16.66
CA CYS A 193 9.22 -19.40 16.71
C CYS A 193 9.45 -17.90 16.53
N ASN A 194 8.54 -17.21 15.81
CA ASN A 194 8.54 -15.75 15.68
C ASN A 194 7.82 -15.04 16.84
N GLY A 195 7.38 -15.76 17.88
CA GLY A 195 6.78 -15.22 19.09
C GLY A 195 5.26 -15.11 19.10
N ALA A 196 4.55 -15.71 18.14
CA ALA A 196 3.09 -15.77 18.14
C ALA A 196 2.56 -16.83 19.12
N ARG A 197 1.44 -16.53 19.79
CA ARG A 197 0.73 -17.48 20.63
C ARG A 197 -0.46 -18.07 19.87
N ILE A 198 -0.40 -19.34 19.52
CA ILE A 198 -1.44 -20.07 18.79
C ILE A 198 -1.76 -21.34 19.60
N ALA A 199 -3.02 -21.49 20.05
CA ALA A 199 -3.50 -22.65 20.78
C ALA A 199 -5.00 -22.87 20.49
N ILE A 200 -5.48 -24.11 20.58
CA ILE A 200 -6.87 -24.52 20.32
C ILE A 200 -7.84 -23.83 21.31
N ASN A 201 -7.49 -23.74 22.58
CA ASN A 201 -8.33 -23.16 23.62
C ASN A 201 -8.06 -21.67 23.82
N LYS A 202 -8.67 -20.80 23.01
CA LYS A 202 -8.91 -19.41 23.41
C LYS A 202 -10.27 -19.33 24.10
N GLN A 203 -10.29 -19.32 25.42
CA GLN A 203 -11.39 -18.67 26.15
C GLN A 203 -11.59 -17.29 25.48
N GLN A 204 -12.81 -17.01 25.07
CA GLN A 204 -13.18 -15.71 24.51
C GLN A 204 -12.77 -14.65 25.55
N HIS A 205 -11.63 -14.01 25.31
CA HIS A 205 -11.30 -12.82 26.06
C HIS A 205 -12.33 -11.77 25.63
N THR A 206 -13.39 -11.65 26.44
CA THR A 206 -14.20 -10.45 26.47
C THR A 206 -13.26 -9.28 26.43
N THR A 207 -13.47 -8.37 25.49
CA THR A 207 -12.69 -7.13 25.33
C THR A 207 -12.81 -6.32 26.62
N LYS A 208 -11.95 -6.62 27.62
CA LYS A 208 -11.82 -5.79 28.81
C LYS A 208 -11.49 -4.39 28.30
N LYS A 209 -12.36 -3.41 28.58
CA LYS A 209 -12.05 -1.98 28.37
C LYS A 209 -10.64 -1.76 28.88
N ARG A 210 -9.72 -1.35 28.00
CA ARG A 210 -8.32 -1.15 28.39
C ARG A 210 -8.27 -0.14 29.51
N SER A 211 -7.94 -0.61 30.72
CA SER A 211 -7.72 0.31 31.83
C SER A 211 -6.52 1.23 31.49
N PRO A 212 -6.58 2.51 31.88
CA PRO A 212 -5.46 3.42 31.67
C PRO A 212 -4.14 2.82 32.20
N PRO A 213 -3.00 3.06 31.53
CA PRO A 213 -1.70 2.58 31.99
C PRO A 213 -1.40 2.98 33.43
N ALA A 214 -0.64 2.18 34.17
CA ALA A 214 -0.35 2.42 35.57
C ALA A 214 0.29 3.82 35.85
N TRP A 215 1.11 4.32 34.91
CA TRP A 215 1.70 5.67 35.01
C TRP A 215 0.64 6.79 34.90
N GLU A 216 -0.37 6.59 34.06
CA GLU A 216 -1.45 7.55 33.83
C GLU A 216 -2.37 7.59 35.06
N LYS A 217 -2.76 6.42 35.59
CA LYS A 217 -3.55 6.33 36.82
C LYS A 217 -2.83 7.06 37.97
N ARG A 218 -1.53 6.79 38.17
CA ARG A 218 -0.75 7.45 39.24
C ARG A 218 -0.71 9.00 39.12
N LEU A 219 -0.58 9.51 37.89
CA LEU A 219 -0.58 10.96 37.64
C LEU A 219 -1.96 11.58 37.84
N ILE A 220 -3.03 10.91 37.41
CA ILE A 220 -4.42 11.36 37.59
C ILE A 220 -4.73 11.40 39.08
N THR A 221 -4.46 10.32 39.83
CA THR A 221 -4.67 10.31 41.30
C THR A 221 -3.92 11.49 41.98
N ARG A 222 -2.66 11.73 41.59
CA ARG A 222 -1.88 12.83 42.16
C ARG A 222 -2.47 14.22 41.83
N ILE A 223 -2.99 14.39 40.61
CA ILE A 223 -3.65 15.64 40.19
C ILE A 223 -4.95 15.84 41.00
N ASP A 224 -5.73 14.78 41.17
CA ASP A 224 -7.00 14.86 41.89
C ASP A 224 -6.78 15.11 43.41
N ASP A 225 -5.72 14.55 44.00
CA ASP A 225 -5.32 14.85 45.35
C ASP A 225 -4.98 16.33 45.50
N ILE A 226 -4.15 16.89 44.61
CA ILE A 226 -3.78 18.32 44.63
C ILE A 226 -5.01 19.21 44.43
N ARG A 227 -5.95 18.83 43.53
CA ARG A 227 -7.21 19.58 43.33
C ARG A 227 -8.06 19.60 44.59
N ARG A 228 -8.18 18.47 45.30
CA ARG A 228 -8.91 18.40 46.58
C ARG A 228 -8.28 19.27 47.62
N ASP A 229 -6.94 19.21 47.77
CA ASP A 229 -6.22 20.02 48.75
C ASP A 229 -6.32 21.51 48.43
N LEU A 230 -6.22 21.89 47.18
CA LEU A 230 -6.41 23.27 46.69
C LEU A 230 -7.83 23.79 46.99
N GLY A 231 -8.86 22.96 46.72
CA GLY A 231 -10.25 23.31 47.04
C GLY A 231 -10.46 23.54 48.51
N ARG A 232 -9.88 22.70 49.41
CA ARG A 232 -9.99 22.85 50.86
C ARG A 232 -9.33 24.12 51.36
N ILE A 233 -8.12 24.46 50.92
CA ILE A 233 -7.43 25.71 51.28
C ILE A 233 -8.22 26.91 50.77
N THR A 234 -8.76 26.86 49.54
CA THR A 234 -9.54 27.96 48.98
C THR A 234 -10.82 28.21 49.79
N GLN A 235 -11.58 27.16 50.14
CA GLN A 235 -12.77 27.28 51.02
C GLN A 235 -12.41 27.87 52.40
N TYR A 236 -11.28 27.46 52.98
CA TYR A 236 -10.81 27.98 54.23
C TYR A 236 -10.43 29.45 54.15
N ILE A 237 -9.78 29.92 53.09
CA ILE A 237 -9.47 31.33 52.84
C ILE A 237 -10.74 32.14 52.68
N GLN A 238 -11.79 31.58 52.02
CA GLN A 238 -13.09 32.21 51.82
C GLN A 238 -13.96 32.29 53.09
N GLY A 239 -13.46 31.83 54.22
CA GLY A 239 -14.13 32.02 55.52
C GLY A 239 -14.88 30.79 56.05
N THR A 240 -14.92 29.67 55.37
CA THR A 240 -15.55 28.45 55.87
C THR A 240 -14.70 27.87 57.04
N ARG A 241 -15.29 27.63 58.25
CA ARG A 241 -14.60 27.20 59.46
C ARG A 241 -15.22 25.98 60.12
N SER A 242 -15.51 24.92 59.37
CA SER A 242 -15.95 23.65 59.97
C SER A 242 -14.76 22.95 60.62
N SER A 243 -14.97 22.26 61.75
CA SER A 243 -13.91 21.55 62.50
C SER A 243 -13.23 20.47 61.65
N LYS A 244 -13.96 19.86 60.73
CA LYS A 244 -13.41 18.88 59.80
C LYS A 244 -12.48 19.54 58.73
N LEU A 245 -12.89 20.70 58.16
CA LEU A 245 -12.09 21.45 57.20
C LEU A 245 -10.82 22.02 57.88
N THR A 246 -10.92 22.55 59.06
CA THR A 246 -9.79 23.10 59.81
C THR A 246 -8.70 22.04 60.06
N ARG A 247 -9.08 20.84 60.53
CA ARG A 247 -8.11 19.71 60.70
C ARG A 247 -7.47 19.31 59.39
N GLN A 248 -8.25 19.24 58.26
CA GLN A 248 -7.72 18.89 56.98
C GLN A 248 -6.74 19.94 56.43
N VAL A 249 -7.03 21.24 56.59
CA VAL A 249 -6.14 22.33 56.19
C VAL A 249 -4.86 22.33 57.02
N GLN A 250 -4.96 22.15 58.34
CA GLN A 250 -3.80 21.97 59.19
C GLN A 250 -2.89 20.80 58.73
N HIS A 251 -3.46 19.66 58.42
CA HIS A 251 -2.71 18.51 57.86
C HIS A 251 -2.05 18.83 56.52
N ILE A 252 -2.72 19.56 55.64
CA ILE A 252 -2.15 19.98 54.34
C ILE A 252 -1.00 20.97 54.52
N THR A 253 -1.13 21.94 55.41
CA THR A 253 -0.07 22.95 55.71
C THR A 253 1.16 22.29 56.35
N THR A 254 0.97 21.38 57.31
CA THR A 254 2.07 20.62 57.94
C THR A 254 2.82 19.79 56.86
N LYS A 255 2.11 19.12 55.97
CA LYS A 255 2.68 18.35 54.86
C LYS A 255 3.44 19.21 53.84
N LEU A 256 3.06 20.48 53.64
CA LEU A 256 3.74 21.41 52.74
C LEU A 256 5.00 22.01 53.42
N ASN A 257 4.95 22.30 54.72
CA ASN A 257 6.05 22.87 55.50
C ASN A 257 7.19 21.85 55.75
N ASN A 258 6.92 20.55 55.85
CA ASN A 258 7.96 19.52 56.02
C ASN A 258 8.92 19.40 54.80
N HIS A 259 8.71 20.18 53.75
CA HIS A 259 9.57 20.23 52.55
C HIS A 259 10.32 21.55 52.40
N THR A 260 10.18 22.51 53.38
CA THR A 260 10.85 23.81 53.33
C THR A 260 11.50 24.10 54.73
N THR A 261 12.82 24.27 54.73
CA THR A 261 13.63 24.63 55.90
C THR A 261 13.48 26.14 56.32
N ARG A 262 12.29 26.67 56.27
CA ARG A 262 12.00 28.06 56.68
C ARG A 262 10.87 28.13 57.72
N GLU A 263 11.04 29.04 58.68
CA GLU A 263 10.18 29.24 59.79
C GLU A 263 8.67 29.28 59.52
N GLN A 264 7.90 28.87 60.53
CA GLN A 264 6.44 28.70 60.52
C GLN A 264 5.71 30.02 60.33
N ASN A 265 5.56 30.44 59.07
CA ASN A 265 4.60 31.50 58.72
C ASN A 265 3.42 30.81 57.98
N THR A 266 2.25 30.77 58.59
CA THR A 266 1.02 30.17 58.07
C THR A 266 0.35 31.09 57.03
N ASN A 267 1.04 31.38 55.95
CA ASN A 267 0.45 32.14 54.84
C ASN A 267 -0.32 31.19 53.92
N TYR A 268 -1.61 31.03 54.12
CA TYR A 268 -2.49 30.15 53.32
C TYR A 268 -2.53 30.54 51.84
N ASN A 269 -2.30 31.80 51.50
CA ASN A 269 -2.21 32.24 50.11
C ASN A 269 -0.96 31.67 49.42
N GLU A 270 0.19 31.67 50.06
CA GLU A 270 1.43 31.05 49.52
C GLU A 270 1.26 29.53 49.33
N HIS A 271 0.57 28.84 50.26
CA HIS A 271 0.26 27.43 50.11
C HIS A 271 -0.69 27.17 48.93
N ARG A 272 -1.73 28.02 48.72
CA ARG A 272 -2.60 27.96 47.57
C ARG A 272 -1.82 28.13 46.26
N ASP A 273 -0.94 29.12 46.20
CA ASP A 273 -0.14 29.39 45.00
C ASP A 273 0.86 28.27 44.72
N THR A 274 1.49 27.72 45.76
CA THR A 274 2.34 26.51 45.62
C THR A 274 1.59 25.32 45.11
N LEU A 275 0.36 25.03 45.56
CA LEU A 275 -0.47 23.95 45.05
C LEU A 275 -0.92 24.23 43.62
N THR A 276 -1.23 25.47 43.27
CA THR A 276 -1.60 25.88 41.91
C THR A 276 -0.44 25.66 40.93
N GLN A 277 0.79 26.02 41.33
CA GLN A 277 1.99 25.72 40.53
C GLN A 277 2.23 24.22 40.38
N LYS A 278 2.13 23.43 41.48
CA LYS A 278 2.24 21.98 41.43
C LYS A 278 1.18 21.36 40.52
N LEU A 279 -0.07 21.83 40.59
CA LEU A 279 -1.17 21.38 39.73
C LEU A 279 -0.84 21.62 38.25
N SER A 280 -0.36 22.81 37.91
CA SER A 280 0.06 23.17 36.55
C SER A 280 1.18 22.25 36.05
N ILE A 281 2.21 21.99 36.86
CA ILE A 281 3.34 21.13 36.54
C ILE A 281 2.86 19.69 36.24
N TYR A 282 2.04 19.10 37.13
CA TYR A 282 1.56 17.73 36.95
C TYR A 282 0.58 17.60 35.79
N THR A 283 -0.28 18.59 35.58
CA THR A 283 -1.21 18.63 34.42
C THR A 283 -0.45 18.72 33.11
N ASN A 284 0.56 19.57 33.01
CA ASN A 284 1.44 19.68 31.85
C ASN A 284 2.26 18.39 31.63
N ARG A 285 2.68 17.71 32.72
CA ARG A 285 3.38 16.42 32.64
C ARG A 285 2.47 15.32 32.09
N LEU A 286 1.22 15.24 32.58
CA LEU A 286 0.22 14.30 32.10
C LEU A 286 -0.07 14.53 30.62
N LYS A 287 -0.27 15.79 30.20
CA LYS A 287 -0.48 16.17 28.79
C LYS A 287 0.66 15.70 27.91
N ARG A 288 1.92 15.96 28.28
CA ARG A 288 3.11 15.51 27.53
C ARG A 288 3.20 13.98 27.42
N TYR A 289 2.90 13.27 28.50
CA TYR A 289 2.97 11.80 28.49
C TYR A 289 1.87 11.18 27.62
N ARG A 290 0.65 11.74 27.64
CA ARG A 290 -0.45 11.36 26.74
C ARG A 290 -0.08 11.61 25.28
N GLU A 291 0.45 12.77 24.96
CA GLU A 291 0.91 13.10 23.60
C GLU A 291 1.99 12.14 23.12
N THR A 292 2.94 11.76 23.97
CA THR A 292 4.00 10.79 23.65
C THR A 292 3.41 9.39 23.40
N ALA A 293 2.47 8.96 24.23
CA ALA A 293 1.79 7.68 24.07
C ALA A 293 0.96 7.64 22.78
N ASP A 294 0.24 8.72 22.47
CA ASP A 294 -0.52 8.86 21.23
C ASP A 294 0.38 8.87 19.99
N ARG A 295 1.51 9.56 20.05
CA ARG A 295 2.52 9.52 18.97
C ARG A 295 2.99 8.08 18.70
N LYS A 296 3.39 7.37 19.76
CA LYS A 296 3.82 5.97 19.63
C LYS A 296 2.70 5.10 19.05
N ARG A 297 1.48 5.24 19.53
CA ARG A 297 0.31 4.50 19.05
C ARG A 297 0.03 4.78 17.58
N HIS A 298 -0.09 6.04 17.15
CA HIS A 298 -0.39 6.41 15.77
C HIS A 298 0.68 5.91 14.80
N ASN A 299 1.97 6.09 15.13
CA ASN A 299 3.06 5.66 14.25
C ASN A 299 3.17 4.13 14.18
N THR A 300 2.98 3.42 15.30
CA THR A 300 2.92 1.95 15.31
C THR A 300 1.74 1.44 14.49
N GLN A 301 0.55 2.03 14.67
CA GLN A 301 -0.64 1.67 13.89
C GLN A 301 -0.45 1.95 12.40
N PHE A 302 0.11 3.11 12.04
CA PHE A 302 0.42 3.46 10.66
C PHE A 302 1.43 2.49 10.03
N LYS A 303 2.47 2.08 10.76
CA LYS A 303 3.50 1.15 10.28
C LYS A 303 2.97 -0.27 10.07
N HIS A 304 2.12 -0.76 10.97
CA HIS A 304 1.68 -2.16 10.99
C HIS A 304 0.28 -2.39 10.41
N ASN A 305 -0.60 -1.37 10.42
CA ASN A 305 -1.97 -1.48 9.91
C ASN A 305 -2.50 -0.12 9.41
N GLU A 306 -2.00 0.35 8.28
CA GLU A 306 -2.41 1.62 7.65
C GLU A 306 -3.93 1.70 7.44
N LYS A 307 -4.59 0.57 7.09
CA LYS A 307 -6.05 0.53 6.87
C LYS A 307 -6.83 0.90 8.13
N LEU A 308 -6.43 0.36 9.28
CA LEU A 308 -7.06 0.68 10.56
C LEU A 308 -6.78 2.13 10.98
N PHE A 309 -5.57 2.63 10.72
CA PHE A 309 -5.22 4.01 10.94
C PHE A 309 -6.13 4.96 10.15
N TYR A 310 -6.30 4.75 8.83
CA TYR A 310 -7.16 5.61 8.01
C TYR A 310 -8.63 5.51 8.39
N ARG A 311 -9.11 4.32 8.78
CA ARG A 311 -10.48 4.17 9.31
C ARG A 311 -10.71 5.00 10.56
N SER A 312 -9.74 5.09 11.45
CA SER A 312 -9.86 5.90 12.66
C SER A 312 -9.98 7.41 12.38
N LEU A 313 -9.55 7.88 11.19
CA LEU A 313 -9.70 9.28 10.77
C LEU A 313 -11.13 9.63 10.31
N THR A 314 -11.90 8.64 9.87
CA THR A 314 -13.26 8.82 9.34
C THR A 314 -14.34 8.59 10.39
N GLN A 315 -14.06 7.85 11.46
CA GLN A 315 -15.04 7.46 12.48
C GLN A 315 -15.52 8.59 13.42
N ASN A 316 -14.95 9.78 13.35
CA ASN A 316 -15.31 10.89 14.26
C ASN A 316 -16.54 11.70 13.83
N SER A 317 -17.32 11.28 12.82
CA SER A 317 -18.38 12.13 12.25
C SER A 317 -19.82 11.69 12.48
N THR A 318 -20.09 10.48 12.98
CA THR A 318 -21.47 10.07 13.29
C THR A 318 -21.52 9.23 14.56
N ASN A 319 -22.10 9.78 15.62
CA ASN A 319 -22.46 9.05 16.85
C ASN A 319 -23.76 8.23 16.70
N GLU A 320 -24.26 8.02 15.49
CA GLU A 320 -25.43 7.18 15.27
C GLU A 320 -25.04 5.71 15.49
N LYS A 321 -25.65 5.08 16.46
CA LYS A 321 -25.55 3.63 16.66
C LYS A 321 -26.29 2.94 15.51
N LEU A 322 -25.51 2.44 14.55
CA LEU A 322 -26.04 1.61 13.48
C LEU A 322 -26.62 0.32 14.09
N ILE A 323 -27.88 0.01 13.77
CA ILE A 323 -28.58 -1.19 14.29
C ILE A 323 -28.47 -2.28 13.21
N PRO A 324 -27.94 -3.49 13.52
CA PRO A 324 -27.89 -4.59 12.57
C PRO A 324 -29.30 -5.21 12.35
N PRO A 325 -29.53 -5.92 11.23
CA PRO A 325 -30.72 -6.72 11.06
C PRO A 325 -30.77 -7.86 12.06
N SER A 326 -31.93 -8.49 12.25
CA SER A 326 -31.98 -9.73 13.03
C SER A 326 -31.23 -10.86 12.32
N LEU A 327 -30.70 -11.82 13.09
CA LEU A 327 -30.01 -12.97 12.51
C LEU A 327 -30.93 -13.75 11.56
N HIS A 328 -32.18 -13.95 11.96
CA HIS A 328 -33.19 -14.63 11.17
C HIS A 328 -33.47 -13.90 9.83
N SER A 329 -33.73 -12.58 9.87
CA SER A 329 -34.01 -11.82 8.63
C SER A 329 -32.80 -11.80 7.69
N LEU A 330 -31.57 -11.73 8.23
CA LEU A 330 -30.34 -11.80 7.46
C LEU A 330 -30.19 -13.16 6.77
N GLN A 331 -30.36 -14.25 7.53
CA GLN A 331 -30.25 -15.62 7.00
C GLN A 331 -31.36 -15.90 5.97
N GLN A 332 -32.60 -15.56 6.28
CA GLN A 332 -33.75 -15.81 5.39
C GLN A 332 -33.58 -15.09 4.06
N PHE A 333 -33.27 -13.78 4.05
CA PHE A 333 -33.12 -13.02 2.81
C PHE A 333 -32.07 -13.63 1.86
N TRP A 334 -30.90 -13.98 2.38
CA TRP A 334 -29.83 -14.53 1.55
C TRP A 334 -30.04 -16.00 1.19
N SER A 335 -30.69 -16.77 2.06
CA SER A 335 -31.11 -18.13 1.71
C SER A 335 -32.13 -18.13 0.59
N ASP A 336 -33.15 -17.27 0.66
CA ASP A 336 -34.20 -17.16 -0.40
C ASP A 336 -33.60 -16.79 -1.75
N LEU A 337 -32.50 -16.03 -1.76
CA LEU A 337 -31.80 -15.64 -2.98
C LEU A 337 -30.91 -16.78 -3.52
N TRP A 338 -30.14 -17.45 -2.67
CA TRP A 338 -29.07 -18.36 -3.12
C TRP A 338 -29.45 -19.83 -3.19
N THR A 339 -30.42 -20.30 -2.41
CA THR A 339 -30.78 -21.72 -2.38
C THR A 339 -31.76 -22.15 -3.49
N LYS A 340 -32.36 -21.17 -4.18
CA LYS A 340 -33.26 -21.45 -5.30
C LYS A 340 -32.49 -21.83 -6.54
N ASP A 341 -32.64 -23.05 -7.02
CA ASP A 341 -32.05 -23.54 -8.27
C ASP A 341 -32.91 -23.06 -9.46
N ILE A 342 -32.64 -21.83 -9.87
CA ILE A 342 -33.30 -21.19 -11.02
C ILE A 342 -32.51 -21.54 -12.29
N LYS A 343 -33.24 -21.97 -13.34
CA LYS A 343 -32.67 -22.33 -14.64
C LYS A 343 -32.86 -21.20 -15.64
N HIS A 344 -31.87 -20.98 -16.50
CA HIS A 344 -32.03 -20.12 -17.68
C HIS A 344 -32.99 -20.75 -18.68
N ASN A 345 -33.46 -20.01 -19.69
CA ASN A 345 -34.26 -20.51 -20.80
C ASN A 345 -33.32 -21.16 -21.85
N PRO A 346 -33.18 -22.51 -21.89
CA PRO A 346 -32.29 -23.19 -22.83
C PRO A 346 -32.78 -23.15 -24.27
N GLN A 347 -34.05 -22.76 -24.48
CA GLN A 347 -34.70 -22.68 -25.79
C GLN A 347 -34.67 -21.27 -26.39
N ALA A 348 -33.96 -20.33 -25.78
CA ALA A 348 -33.86 -18.98 -26.32
C ALA A 348 -33.16 -18.99 -27.69
N PRO A 349 -33.79 -18.39 -28.73
CA PRO A 349 -33.26 -18.46 -30.12
C PRO A 349 -31.84 -17.91 -30.28
N TRP A 350 -31.49 -16.91 -29.48
CA TRP A 350 -30.17 -16.29 -29.52
C TRP A 350 -29.04 -17.23 -29.01
N ILE A 351 -29.34 -18.25 -28.18
CA ILE A 351 -28.37 -19.28 -27.78
C ILE A 351 -27.92 -20.10 -28.98
N THR A 352 -28.84 -20.51 -29.83
CA THR A 352 -28.49 -21.22 -31.08
C THR A 352 -27.65 -20.33 -31.99
N THR A 353 -28.04 -19.06 -32.15
CA THR A 353 -27.28 -18.09 -32.94
C THR A 353 -25.84 -17.91 -32.40
N GLU A 354 -25.68 -17.78 -31.07
CA GLU A 354 -24.37 -17.64 -30.44
C GLU A 354 -23.54 -18.92 -30.60
N THR A 355 -24.15 -20.09 -30.47
CA THR A 355 -23.47 -21.39 -30.65
C THR A 355 -22.96 -21.54 -32.09
N THR A 356 -23.79 -21.24 -33.09
CA THR A 356 -23.37 -21.28 -34.49
C THR A 356 -22.27 -20.25 -34.77
N ARG A 357 -22.40 -19.03 -34.24
CA ARG A 357 -21.39 -18.01 -34.39
C ARG A 357 -20.02 -18.42 -33.82
N THR A 358 -20.03 -19.21 -32.74
CA THR A 358 -18.78 -19.65 -32.06
C THR A 358 -18.22 -20.97 -32.61
N GLU A 359 -18.75 -21.51 -33.72
CA GLU A 359 -18.23 -22.74 -34.36
C GLU A 359 -16.77 -22.64 -34.78
N TYR A 360 -16.30 -21.42 -35.15
CA TYR A 360 -14.90 -21.18 -35.53
C TYR A 360 -13.91 -21.29 -34.38
N ILE A 361 -14.37 -21.24 -33.12
CA ILE A 361 -13.51 -21.32 -31.97
C ILE A 361 -12.84 -22.68 -31.90
N THR A 362 -11.50 -22.69 -31.85
CA THR A 362 -10.73 -23.92 -31.62
C THR A 362 -10.99 -24.40 -30.19
N PRO A 363 -11.48 -25.66 -29.99
CA PRO A 363 -11.72 -26.19 -28.65
C PRO A 363 -10.47 -26.16 -27.79
N MET A 364 -10.65 -25.79 -26.53
CA MET A 364 -9.58 -25.82 -25.56
C MET A 364 -9.24 -27.26 -25.18
N ASN A 365 -8.00 -27.69 -25.34
CA ASN A 365 -7.56 -29.02 -24.94
C ASN A 365 -7.67 -29.24 -23.45
N ASN A 366 -7.71 -30.48 -22.99
CA ASN A 366 -7.65 -30.80 -21.57
C ASN A 366 -6.40 -30.18 -20.93
N THR A 367 -6.63 -29.53 -19.82
CA THR A 367 -5.64 -28.61 -19.23
C THR A 367 -5.01 -29.23 -17.99
N ASN A 368 -3.69 -29.24 -17.94
CA ASN A 368 -2.93 -29.54 -16.75
C ASN A 368 -2.44 -28.22 -16.09
N ILE A 369 -2.38 -28.21 -14.77
CA ILE A 369 -1.79 -27.11 -14.00
C ILE A 369 -0.31 -27.39 -13.80
N THR A 370 0.53 -26.51 -14.29
CA THR A 370 1.99 -26.64 -14.17
C THR A 370 2.54 -25.89 -12.97
N THR A 371 3.73 -26.27 -12.52
CA THR A 371 4.47 -25.52 -11.47
C THR A 371 4.69 -24.06 -11.85
N THR A 372 4.88 -23.78 -13.15
CA THR A 372 5.00 -22.41 -13.68
C THR A 372 3.71 -21.62 -13.49
N ASP A 373 2.54 -22.21 -13.71
CA ASP A 373 1.24 -21.57 -13.47
C ASP A 373 1.07 -21.20 -11.99
N ILE A 374 1.47 -22.10 -11.09
CA ILE A 374 1.45 -21.88 -9.64
C ILE A 374 2.37 -20.71 -9.28
N ILE A 375 3.62 -20.72 -9.72
CA ILE A 375 4.61 -19.67 -9.39
C ILE A 375 4.13 -18.31 -9.93
N GLN A 376 3.66 -18.23 -11.17
CA GLN A 376 3.14 -16.99 -11.74
C GLN A 376 1.95 -16.45 -10.94
N THR A 377 1.00 -17.32 -10.62
CA THR A 377 -0.19 -16.95 -9.83
C THR A 377 0.19 -16.45 -8.44
N ILE A 378 0.98 -17.21 -7.68
CA ILE A 378 1.35 -16.90 -6.31
C ILE A 378 2.17 -15.60 -6.22
N ASN A 379 3.03 -15.31 -7.20
CA ASN A 379 3.83 -14.09 -7.22
C ASN A 379 2.98 -12.81 -7.26
N HIS A 380 1.82 -12.84 -7.87
CA HIS A 380 0.88 -11.70 -7.92
C HIS A 380 0.00 -11.58 -6.68
N LEU A 381 -0.09 -12.60 -5.82
CA LEU A 381 -0.92 -12.55 -4.62
C LEU A 381 -0.31 -11.66 -3.54
N HIS A 382 -1.18 -10.91 -2.84
CA HIS A 382 -0.78 -10.16 -1.66
C HIS A 382 -0.66 -11.07 -0.43
N ASN A 383 0.46 -11.00 0.28
CA ASN A 383 0.82 -11.91 1.38
C ASN A 383 -0.24 -12.07 2.48
N TRP A 384 -0.85 -10.95 2.90
CA TRP A 384 -1.67 -10.87 4.11
C TRP A 384 -3.12 -10.47 3.85
N LYS A 385 -3.70 -10.90 2.73
CA LYS A 385 -5.17 -10.85 2.56
C LYS A 385 -5.86 -11.79 3.54
N SER A 386 -7.14 -11.53 3.83
CA SER A 386 -7.92 -12.42 4.71
C SER A 386 -7.92 -13.84 4.17
N PRO A 387 -7.59 -14.82 4.99
CA PRO A 387 -7.68 -16.24 4.61
C PRO A 387 -9.15 -16.67 4.58
N GLY A 388 -9.42 -17.86 4.06
CA GLY A 388 -10.69 -18.55 4.17
C GLY A 388 -10.89 -19.20 5.54
N ILE A 389 -11.76 -20.19 5.57
CA ILE A 389 -12.12 -20.95 6.79
C ILE A 389 -10.92 -21.73 7.35
N ASP A 390 -9.99 -22.13 6.48
CA ASP A 390 -8.75 -22.84 6.76
C ASP A 390 -7.68 -22.01 7.49
N ASN A 391 -7.86 -20.71 7.61
CA ASN A 391 -6.98 -19.76 8.29
C ASN A 391 -5.54 -19.64 7.75
N ILE A 392 -5.23 -20.16 6.54
CA ILE A 392 -3.92 -20.07 5.89
C ILE A 392 -3.85 -18.80 5.01
N HIS A 393 -2.85 -17.95 5.25
CA HIS A 393 -2.61 -16.76 4.43
C HIS A 393 -1.75 -17.08 3.19
N ASN A 394 -1.91 -16.29 2.12
CA ASN A 394 -1.09 -16.39 0.90
C ASN A 394 0.43 -16.36 1.16
N PHE A 395 0.86 -15.72 2.26
CA PHE A 395 2.26 -15.65 2.65
C PHE A 395 2.89 -17.06 2.71
N TRP A 396 2.21 -18.01 3.31
CA TRP A 396 2.74 -19.35 3.52
C TRP A 396 2.93 -20.10 2.21
N TRP A 397 1.94 -20.12 1.35
CA TRP A 397 2.05 -20.66 -0.02
C TRP A 397 3.17 -20.01 -0.83
N LYS A 398 3.39 -18.71 -0.64
CA LYS A 398 4.41 -17.96 -1.36
C LYS A 398 5.85 -18.26 -0.92
N TYR A 399 6.05 -18.58 0.35
CA TYR A 399 7.38 -18.81 0.92
C TYR A 399 7.72 -20.28 1.13
N PHE A 400 6.74 -21.18 1.08
CA PHE A 400 6.94 -22.62 1.09
C PHE A 400 7.02 -23.16 -0.34
N THR A 401 8.07 -22.74 -1.04
CA THR A 401 8.25 -23.00 -2.48
C THR A 401 8.39 -24.48 -2.82
N TYR A 402 8.85 -25.30 -1.88
CA TYR A 402 8.92 -26.76 -2.04
C TYR A 402 7.57 -27.40 -2.36
N THR A 403 6.48 -26.80 -1.89
CA THR A 403 5.11 -27.30 -2.10
C THR A 403 4.59 -27.07 -3.53
N HIS A 404 5.23 -26.25 -4.36
CA HIS A 404 4.63 -25.76 -5.61
C HIS A 404 4.46 -26.85 -6.67
N SER A 405 5.42 -27.78 -6.82
CA SER A 405 5.33 -28.91 -7.75
C SER A 405 4.22 -29.88 -7.34
N TYR A 406 4.15 -30.22 -6.06
CA TYR A 406 3.12 -31.10 -5.50
C TYR A 406 1.74 -30.47 -5.62
N LEU A 407 1.63 -29.15 -5.41
CA LEU A 407 0.39 -28.44 -5.57
C LEU A 407 -0.10 -28.46 -7.03
N ALA A 408 0.80 -28.33 -8.00
CA ALA A 408 0.48 -28.44 -9.42
C ALA A 408 -0.03 -29.84 -9.80
N GLN A 409 0.60 -30.87 -9.29
CA GLN A 409 0.17 -32.25 -9.45
C GLN A 409 -1.23 -32.46 -8.86
N GLN A 410 -1.44 -32.08 -7.59
CA GLN A 410 -2.71 -32.23 -6.91
C GLN A 410 -3.85 -31.43 -7.59
N PHE A 411 -3.56 -30.25 -8.11
CA PHE A 411 -4.54 -29.47 -8.86
C PHE A 411 -4.90 -30.11 -10.21
N THR A 412 -3.94 -30.73 -10.87
CA THR A 412 -4.21 -31.50 -12.10
C THR A 412 -5.07 -32.73 -11.81
N GLU A 413 -4.80 -33.42 -10.70
CA GLU A 413 -5.64 -34.54 -10.24
C GLU A 413 -7.07 -34.09 -9.95
N LEU A 414 -7.28 -32.94 -9.29
CA LEU A 414 -8.62 -32.39 -9.02
C LEU A 414 -9.37 -32.03 -10.32
N LEU A 415 -8.69 -31.53 -11.33
CA LEU A 415 -9.34 -31.25 -12.64
C LEU A 415 -9.80 -32.53 -13.32
N ASN A 416 -9.07 -33.64 -13.17
CA ASN A 416 -9.37 -34.92 -13.79
C ASN A 416 -10.30 -35.82 -12.94
N SER A 417 -10.34 -35.59 -11.62
CA SER A 417 -11.16 -36.32 -10.66
C SER A 417 -11.75 -35.32 -9.62
N PRO A 418 -12.79 -34.56 -10.00
CA PRO A 418 -13.35 -33.49 -9.15
C PRO A 418 -13.92 -33.99 -7.82
N ASP A 419 -14.39 -35.25 -7.77
CA ASP A 419 -14.92 -35.93 -6.59
C ASP A 419 -13.93 -36.03 -5.42
N ARG A 420 -12.63 -35.95 -5.70
CA ARG A 420 -11.57 -35.91 -4.70
C ARG A 420 -11.40 -34.55 -3.99
N THR A 421 -12.23 -33.57 -4.34
CA THR A 421 -12.14 -32.21 -3.75
C THR A 421 -12.51 -32.26 -2.26
N PRO A 422 -11.62 -31.82 -1.34
CA PRO A 422 -11.93 -31.82 0.09
C PRO A 422 -13.09 -30.87 0.43
N ALA A 423 -13.94 -31.23 1.38
CA ALA A 423 -15.15 -30.46 1.73
C ALA A 423 -14.85 -29.00 2.15
N PHE A 424 -13.75 -28.75 2.90
CA PHE A 424 -13.37 -27.38 3.31
C PHE A 424 -12.99 -26.47 2.12
N PHE A 425 -12.62 -27.06 0.99
CA PHE A 425 -12.10 -26.33 -0.17
C PHE A 425 -13.16 -25.39 -0.76
N THR A 426 -14.43 -25.79 -0.79
CA THR A 426 -15.56 -25.04 -1.35
C THR A 426 -16.34 -24.23 -0.32
N GLN A 427 -15.92 -24.24 0.96
CA GLN A 427 -16.60 -23.54 2.04
C GLN A 427 -16.09 -22.10 2.17
N GLY A 428 -17.02 -21.14 2.13
CA GLY A 428 -16.74 -19.72 2.27
C GLY A 428 -17.13 -19.13 3.62
N ILE A 429 -16.48 -18.03 3.99
CA ILE A 429 -16.97 -17.11 5.02
C ILE A 429 -17.32 -15.80 4.33
N THR A 430 -18.61 -15.45 4.32
CA THR A 430 -19.08 -14.21 3.67
C THR A 430 -19.25 -13.09 4.69
N TYR A 431 -18.45 -12.05 4.55
CA TYR A 431 -18.54 -10.84 5.36
C TYR A 431 -19.55 -9.87 4.74
N MET A 432 -20.56 -9.49 5.53
CA MET A 432 -21.61 -8.59 5.12
C MET A 432 -21.16 -7.14 5.34
N LEU A 433 -20.97 -6.39 4.25
CA LEU A 433 -20.54 -4.99 4.28
C LEU A 433 -21.71 -4.06 3.95
N PRO A 434 -22.11 -3.10 4.84
CA PRO A 434 -23.21 -2.18 4.56
C PRO A 434 -22.86 -1.30 3.34
N LYS A 435 -23.85 -1.09 2.46
CA LYS A 435 -23.76 -0.20 1.30
C LYS A 435 -24.07 1.26 1.66
N ASP A 436 -24.96 1.46 2.62
CA ASP A 436 -25.43 2.76 3.10
C ASP A 436 -25.70 2.73 4.61
N ASN A 437 -26.35 3.77 5.14
CA ASN A 437 -26.68 3.91 6.57
C ASN A 437 -27.91 3.12 6.99
N ASN A 438 -28.70 2.61 6.05
CA ASN A 438 -29.83 1.72 6.37
C ASN A 438 -29.32 0.30 6.62
N THR A 439 -28.81 0.08 7.84
CA THR A 439 -28.20 -1.18 8.24
C THR A 439 -29.18 -2.23 8.75
N GLN A 440 -30.48 -1.93 8.87
CA GLN A 440 -31.50 -2.88 9.28
C GLN A 440 -32.01 -3.76 8.12
N ASP A 441 -31.90 -3.27 6.88
CA ASP A 441 -32.32 -3.99 5.68
C ASP A 441 -31.21 -4.96 5.19
N PRO A 442 -31.41 -6.28 5.20
CA PRO A 442 -30.47 -7.27 4.70
C PRO A 442 -30.08 -7.08 3.23
N SER A 443 -30.97 -6.47 2.43
CA SER A 443 -30.72 -6.20 1.02
C SER A 443 -29.66 -5.11 0.79
N LYS A 444 -29.40 -4.23 1.77
CA LYS A 444 -28.45 -3.13 1.72
C LYS A 444 -27.01 -3.55 2.10
N TYR A 445 -26.72 -4.84 2.04
CA TYR A 445 -25.40 -5.37 2.26
C TYR A 445 -24.76 -5.90 0.96
N ARG A 446 -23.41 -5.81 0.92
CA ARG A 446 -22.59 -6.46 -0.10
C ARG A 446 -21.93 -7.69 0.51
N PRO A 447 -22.19 -8.89 0.00
CA PRO A 447 -21.54 -10.11 0.47
C PRO A 447 -20.13 -10.21 -0.11
N ILE A 448 -19.12 -10.25 0.74
CA ILE A 448 -17.73 -10.47 0.32
C ILE A 448 -17.24 -11.79 0.89
N THR A 449 -17.04 -12.79 0.03
CA THR A 449 -16.68 -14.13 0.45
C THR A 449 -15.18 -14.32 0.53
N CYS A 450 -14.72 -14.86 1.65
CA CYS A 450 -13.35 -15.31 1.86
C CYS A 450 -13.32 -16.85 1.73
N LEU A 451 -12.88 -17.32 0.59
CA LEU A 451 -12.61 -18.74 0.30
C LEU A 451 -11.19 -19.11 0.75
N PRO A 452 -10.87 -20.41 0.97
CA PRO A 452 -9.52 -20.89 1.24
C PRO A 452 -8.51 -20.35 0.21
N THR A 453 -7.33 -19.98 0.66
CA THR A 453 -6.33 -19.41 -0.24
C THR A 453 -5.87 -20.40 -1.30
N ILE A 454 -5.84 -21.69 -0.96
CA ILE A 454 -5.52 -22.78 -1.90
C ILE A 454 -6.57 -22.87 -3.03
N TYR A 455 -7.87 -22.74 -2.73
CA TYR A 455 -8.94 -22.65 -3.72
C TYR A 455 -8.69 -21.48 -4.69
N LYS A 456 -8.38 -20.29 -4.14
CA LYS A 456 -8.11 -19.09 -4.96
C LYS A 456 -6.87 -19.21 -5.83
N ILE A 457 -5.87 -19.99 -5.43
CA ILE A 457 -4.71 -20.26 -6.28
C ILE A 457 -5.16 -21.11 -7.49
N LEU A 458 -5.91 -22.19 -7.28
CA LEU A 458 -6.43 -23.02 -8.37
C LEU A 458 -7.33 -22.22 -9.32
N THR A 459 -8.35 -21.52 -8.79
CA THR A 459 -9.25 -20.72 -9.63
C THR A 459 -8.54 -19.58 -10.36
N SER A 460 -7.44 -19.04 -9.80
CA SER A 460 -6.60 -18.06 -10.52
C SER A 460 -5.82 -18.72 -11.68
N CYS A 461 -5.31 -19.94 -11.50
CA CYS A 461 -4.66 -20.70 -12.59
C CYS A 461 -5.67 -20.98 -13.70
N ILE A 462 -6.85 -21.47 -13.35
CA ILE A 462 -7.96 -21.71 -14.29
C ILE A 462 -8.34 -20.42 -15.02
N THR A 463 -8.49 -19.30 -14.30
CA THR A 463 -8.79 -17.99 -14.87
C THR A 463 -7.76 -17.58 -15.93
N ASN A 464 -6.47 -17.79 -15.64
CA ASN A 464 -5.42 -17.45 -16.61
C ASN A 464 -5.50 -18.32 -17.87
N LYS A 465 -5.81 -19.62 -17.75
CA LYS A 465 -5.98 -20.53 -18.88
C LYS A 465 -7.20 -20.16 -19.73
N ILE A 466 -8.37 -19.95 -19.10
CA ILE A 466 -9.59 -19.50 -19.81
C ILE A 466 -9.37 -18.15 -20.46
N TYR A 467 -8.72 -17.20 -19.77
CA TYR A 467 -8.45 -15.88 -20.33
C TYR A 467 -7.53 -15.94 -21.56
N GLN A 468 -6.53 -16.83 -21.55
CA GLN A 468 -5.65 -17.05 -22.71
C GLN A 468 -6.46 -17.57 -23.87
N HIS A 469 -7.30 -18.59 -23.66
CA HIS A 469 -8.21 -19.14 -24.70
C HIS A 469 -9.15 -18.05 -25.25
N CYS A 470 -9.71 -17.20 -24.39
CA CYS A 470 -10.55 -16.08 -24.83
C CYS A 470 -9.78 -15.08 -25.70
N THR A 471 -8.52 -14.85 -25.38
CA THR A 471 -7.65 -13.91 -26.13
C THR A 471 -7.26 -14.49 -27.49
N ASP A 472 -6.87 -15.75 -27.52
CA ASP A 472 -6.44 -16.46 -28.76
C ASP A 472 -7.57 -16.59 -29.79
N ASN A 473 -8.81 -16.67 -29.32
CA ASN A 473 -10.02 -16.80 -30.17
C ASN A 473 -10.85 -15.50 -30.27
N ASN A 474 -10.37 -14.37 -29.74
CA ASN A 474 -11.07 -13.06 -29.73
C ASN A 474 -12.53 -13.15 -29.24
N ILE A 475 -12.76 -13.87 -28.12
CA ILE A 475 -14.12 -14.15 -27.61
C ILE A 475 -14.73 -12.90 -26.97
N LEU A 476 -13.97 -12.17 -26.13
CA LEU A 476 -14.49 -11.03 -25.36
C LEU A 476 -14.58 -9.78 -26.22
N TYR A 477 -15.74 -9.13 -26.20
CA TYR A 477 -15.98 -7.88 -26.91
C TYR A 477 -15.24 -6.70 -26.26
N GLU A 478 -14.82 -5.74 -27.11
CA GLU A 478 -14.07 -4.54 -26.69
C GLU A 478 -14.86 -3.62 -25.78
N GLU A 479 -16.18 -3.62 -25.90
CA GLU A 479 -17.09 -2.78 -25.11
C GLU A 479 -17.09 -3.18 -23.63
N GLN A 480 -16.72 -4.42 -23.29
CA GLN A 480 -16.56 -4.88 -21.91
C GLN A 480 -15.15 -4.58 -21.39
N LYS A 481 -15.02 -3.58 -20.54
CA LYS A 481 -13.73 -3.20 -19.90
C LYS A 481 -13.57 -3.76 -18.48
N GLY A 482 -14.58 -4.40 -17.94
CA GLY A 482 -14.48 -5.19 -16.73
C GLY A 482 -13.66 -6.46 -16.96
N CYS A 483 -12.80 -6.84 -16.02
CA CYS A 483 -11.94 -8.05 -16.11
C CYS A 483 -11.00 -8.15 -17.33
N THR A 484 -10.89 -7.12 -18.15
CA THR A 484 -10.00 -7.12 -19.33
C THR A 484 -8.58 -6.75 -18.92
N LYS A 485 -7.62 -7.67 -19.11
CA LYS A 485 -6.20 -7.42 -18.81
C LYS A 485 -5.69 -6.24 -19.65
N TYR A 486 -4.84 -5.41 -19.04
CA TYR A 486 -4.24 -4.22 -19.67
C TYR A 486 -5.22 -3.11 -20.05
N SER A 487 -6.52 -3.23 -19.74
CA SER A 487 -7.48 -2.11 -19.82
C SER A 487 -7.25 -1.09 -18.69
N ARG A 488 -7.63 0.17 -18.95
CA ARG A 488 -7.70 1.22 -17.91
C ARG A 488 -9.04 1.23 -17.17
N GLY A 489 -9.91 0.28 -17.47
CA GLY A 489 -11.17 0.03 -16.77
C GLY A 489 -12.13 1.20 -16.82
N CYS A 490 -12.74 1.56 -15.68
CA CYS A 490 -13.71 2.65 -15.57
C CYS A 490 -13.25 3.96 -16.22
N LYS A 491 -11.96 4.31 -16.12
CA LYS A 491 -11.45 5.55 -16.69
C LYS A 491 -11.48 5.55 -18.22
N GLU A 492 -11.16 4.41 -18.83
CA GLU A 492 -11.23 4.21 -20.28
C GLU A 492 -12.66 4.36 -20.78
N GLN A 493 -13.61 3.69 -20.11
CA GLN A 493 -15.04 3.80 -20.41
C GLN A 493 -15.53 5.24 -20.30
N LEU A 494 -15.16 5.96 -19.25
CA LEU A 494 -15.55 7.35 -19.03
C LEU A 494 -14.98 8.30 -20.09
N ILE A 495 -13.80 8.03 -20.64
CA ILE A 495 -13.21 8.81 -21.72
C ILE A 495 -13.97 8.57 -23.02
N ILE A 496 -14.25 7.28 -23.38
CA ILE A 496 -15.04 6.90 -24.55
C ILE A 496 -16.43 7.55 -24.46
N ASP A 497 -17.12 7.39 -23.36
CA ASP A 497 -18.43 7.98 -23.06
C ASP A 497 -18.40 9.52 -23.20
N SER A 498 -17.36 10.16 -22.65
CA SER A 498 -17.23 11.62 -22.74
C SER A 498 -17.07 12.10 -24.19
N VAL A 499 -16.29 11.39 -25.02
CA VAL A 499 -16.16 11.72 -26.45
C VAL A 499 -17.51 11.61 -27.16
N ILE A 500 -18.28 10.55 -26.90
CA ILE A 500 -19.62 10.34 -27.48
C ILE A 500 -20.56 11.49 -27.10
N LEU A 501 -20.69 11.78 -25.80
CA LEU A 501 -21.60 12.80 -25.28
C LEU A 501 -21.22 14.21 -25.73
N GLU A 502 -19.94 14.56 -25.68
CA GLU A 502 -19.45 15.89 -26.08
C GLU A 502 -19.52 16.08 -27.60
N GLN A 503 -19.28 15.05 -28.42
CA GLN A 503 -19.47 15.12 -29.87
C GLN A 503 -20.94 15.35 -30.20
N SER A 504 -21.87 14.65 -29.55
CA SER A 504 -23.31 14.86 -29.73
C SER A 504 -23.70 16.29 -29.35
N ARG A 505 -23.24 16.77 -28.20
CA ARG A 505 -23.57 18.10 -27.68
C ARG A 505 -23.04 19.23 -28.58
N HIS A 506 -21.75 19.17 -28.96
CA HIS A 506 -21.13 20.21 -29.80
C HIS A 506 -21.73 20.30 -31.20
N ASN A 507 -22.06 19.14 -31.77
CA ASN A 507 -22.62 19.07 -33.13
C ASN A 507 -24.15 19.07 -33.15
N LYS A 508 -24.82 19.26 -31.99
CA LYS A 508 -26.29 19.23 -31.83
C LYS A 508 -26.91 17.96 -32.45
N ARG A 509 -26.21 16.83 -32.36
CA ARG A 509 -26.68 15.55 -32.91
C ARG A 509 -27.60 14.85 -31.91
N ASN A 510 -28.55 14.09 -32.46
CA ASN A 510 -29.43 13.29 -31.64
C ASN A 510 -28.65 12.17 -30.94
N ILE A 511 -28.91 12.00 -29.66
CA ILE A 511 -28.38 10.89 -28.87
C ILE A 511 -29.42 10.46 -27.82
N HIS A 512 -29.65 9.17 -27.76
CA HIS A 512 -30.53 8.53 -26.83
C HIS A 512 -29.74 7.48 -26.08
N THR A 513 -29.76 7.52 -24.75
CA THR A 513 -28.97 6.62 -23.90
C THR A 513 -29.85 5.99 -22.83
N ALA A 514 -29.48 4.78 -22.41
CA ALA A 514 -30.08 4.12 -21.26
C ALA A 514 -28.99 3.60 -20.31
N TYR A 515 -29.19 3.76 -19.03
CA TYR A 515 -28.38 3.21 -17.95
C TYR A 515 -29.12 2.03 -17.35
N ILE A 516 -28.52 0.85 -17.38
CA ILE A 516 -29.10 -0.40 -16.88
C ILE A 516 -28.27 -0.90 -15.71
N ASP A 517 -28.89 -1.07 -14.54
CA ASP A 517 -28.32 -1.67 -13.32
C ASP A 517 -29.01 -3.02 -13.07
N TYR A 518 -28.25 -4.08 -12.82
CA TYR A 518 -28.83 -5.37 -12.49
C TYR A 518 -29.02 -5.54 -10.99
N LYS A 519 -30.17 -6.12 -10.59
CA LYS A 519 -30.46 -6.42 -9.18
C LYS A 519 -29.60 -7.56 -8.69
N LYS A 520 -28.61 -7.25 -7.80
CA LYS A 520 -27.73 -8.28 -7.23
C LYS A 520 -27.03 -9.15 -8.31
N ALA A 521 -26.49 -8.54 -9.35
CA ALA A 521 -25.96 -9.19 -10.54
C ALA A 521 -25.15 -10.48 -10.27
N PHE A 522 -24.08 -10.39 -9.47
CA PHE A 522 -23.25 -11.54 -9.13
C PHE A 522 -23.98 -12.62 -8.32
N ASP A 523 -25.00 -12.25 -7.58
CA ASP A 523 -25.75 -13.14 -6.68
C ASP A 523 -26.95 -13.82 -7.40
N SER A 524 -27.25 -13.42 -8.65
CA SER A 524 -28.45 -13.85 -9.35
C SER A 524 -28.23 -14.66 -10.63
N VAL A 525 -27.00 -14.80 -11.13
CA VAL A 525 -26.71 -15.58 -12.33
C VAL A 525 -26.98 -17.07 -12.10
N PRO A 526 -27.85 -17.76 -12.90
CA PRO A 526 -28.10 -19.19 -12.76
C PRO A 526 -26.87 -20.04 -13.05
N HIS A 527 -26.67 -21.08 -12.26
CA HIS A 527 -25.57 -22.05 -12.50
C HIS A 527 -25.72 -22.75 -13.84
N SER A 528 -26.95 -23.05 -14.26
CA SER A 528 -27.23 -23.64 -15.57
C SER A 528 -26.73 -22.77 -16.74
N TRP A 529 -26.83 -21.44 -16.63
CA TRP A 529 -26.30 -20.51 -17.63
C TRP A 529 -24.78 -20.47 -17.60
N LEU A 530 -24.20 -20.43 -16.38
CA LEU A 530 -22.75 -20.46 -16.22
C LEU A 530 -22.11 -21.71 -16.85
N GLN A 531 -22.77 -22.88 -16.76
CA GLN A 531 -22.35 -24.11 -17.40
C GLN A 531 -22.47 -24.03 -18.92
N GLN A 532 -23.64 -23.57 -19.41
CA GLN A 532 -23.91 -23.48 -20.86
C GLN A 532 -22.88 -22.56 -21.56
N VAL A 533 -22.52 -21.44 -20.96
CA VAL A 533 -21.58 -20.49 -21.55
C VAL A 533 -20.16 -21.04 -21.67
N LEU A 534 -19.72 -21.92 -20.77
CA LEU A 534 -18.43 -22.62 -20.90
C LEU A 534 -18.43 -23.56 -22.12
N SER A 535 -19.56 -24.25 -22.38
CA SER A 535 -19.76 -25.11 -23.52
C SER A 535 -19.75 -24.30 -24.82
N ILE A 536 -20.51 -23.21 -24.91
CA ILE A 536 -20.58 -22.30 -26.07
C ILE A 536 -19.19 -21.84 -26.48
N TYR A 537 -18.37 -21.41 -25.51
CA TYR A 537 -16.99 -20.93 -25.77
C TYR A 537 -15.94 -22.05 -25.77
N LYS A 538 -16.37 -23.32 -25.84
CA LYS A 538 -15.50 -24.50 -25.99
C LYS A 538 -14.36 -24.59 -24.97
N ILE A 539 -14.64 -24.26 -23.70
CA ILE A 539 -13.71 -24.43 -22.58
C ILE A 539 -13.46 -25.92 -22.37
N SER A 540 -12.23 -26.28 -21.97
CA SER A 540 -11.83 -27.68 -21.81
C SER A 540 -12.75 -28.48 -20.89
N ASN A 541 -12.95 -29.75 -21.24
CA ASN A 541 -13.92 -30.62 -20.58
C ASN A 541 -13.56 -30.83 -19.08
N ASN A 542 -12.27 -31.04 -18.76
CA ASN A 542 -11.86 -31.26 -17.37
C ASN A 542 -12.06 -30.01 -16.51
N ILE A 543 -11.83 -28.79 -17.04
CA ILE A 543 -12.17 -27.54 -16.32
C ILE A 543 -13.67 -27.43 -16.13
N THR A 544 -14.47 -27.70 -17.15
CA THR A 544 -15.94 -27.59 -17.10
C THR A 544 -16.52 -28.59 -16.08
N GLN A 545 -16.07 -29.85 -16.09
CA GLN A 545 -16.47 -30.85 -15.11
C GLN A 545 -16.09 -30.46 -13.68
N PHE A 546 -14.87 -29.98 -13.49
CA PHE A 546 -14.42 -29.51 -12.17
C PHE A 546 -15.27 -28.33 -11.67
N LEU A 547 -15.52 -27.32 -12.51
CA LEU A 547 -16.33 -26.16 -12.14
C LEU A 547 -17.77 -26.54 -11.82
N ASN A 548 -18.36 -27.48 -12.57
CA ASN A 548 -19.70 -28.00 -12.31
C ASN A 548 -19.76 -28.69 -10.95
N TYR A 549 -18.77 -29.53 -10.65
CA TYR A 549 -18.68 -30.22 -9.35
C TYR A 549 -18.55 -29.25 -8.19
N ILE A 550 -17.60 -28.32 -8.24
CA ILE A 550 -17.40 -27.39 -7.12
C ILE A 550 -18.59 -26.45 -6.89
N MET A 551 -19.32 -26.06 -7.97
CA MET A 551 -20.56 -25.27 -7.83
C MET A 551 -21.64 -26.05 -7.05
N SER A 552 -21.77 -27.37 -7.24
CA SER A 552 -22.71 -28.17 -6.48
C SER A 552 -22.35 -28.27 -4.99
N CYS A 553 -21.06 -28.11 -4.65
CA CYS A 553 -20.52 -28.16 -3.29
C CYS A 553 -20.45 -26.81 -2.58
N TRP A 554 -20.67 -25.67 -3.30
CA TRP A 554 -20.52 -24.35 -2.70
C TRP A 554 -21.46 -24.11 -1.52
N ASN A 555 -20.88 -23.71 -0.41
CA ASN A 555 -21.63 -23.23 0.75
C ASN A 555 -20.89 -22.09 1.46
N THR A 556 -21.61 -21.31 2.25
CA THR A 556 -21.02 -20.19 2.98
C THR A 556 -21.75 -19.87 4.26
N THR A 557 -21.03 -19.38 5.27
CA THR A 557 -21.61 -18.80 6.48
C THR A 557 -21.53 -17.27 6.40
N LEU A 558 -22.63 -16.56 6.69
CA LEU A 558 -22.64 -15.11 6.76
C LEU A 558 -22.05 -14.64 8.09
N THR A 559 -21.20 -13.65 8.03
CA THR A 559 -20.66 -12.98 9.23
C THR A 559 -20.89 -11.49 9.12
N LEU A 560 -21.66 -10.92 10.03
CA LEU A 560 -21.86 -9.48 10.17
C LEU A 560 -21.27 -9.02 11.50
N THR A 561 -20.37 -8.03 11.42
CA THR A 561 -19.85 -7.35 12.62
C THR A 561 -20.16 -5.88 12.51
N LEU A 562 -21.06 -5.40 13.37
CA LEU A 562 -21.48 -4.02 13.41
C LEU A 562 -21.44 -3.53 14.87
N ASN A 563 -20.70 -2.45 15.13
CA ASN A 563 -20.36 -2.03 16.49
C ASN A 563 -19.70 -3.19 17.28
N ASP A 564 -20.27 -3.60 18.41
CA ASP A 564 -19.80 -4.72 19.23
C ASP A 564 -20.62 -6.01 19.01
N THR A 565 -21.61 -5.98 18.10
CA THR A 565 -22.45 -7.14 17.79
C THR A 565 -21.85 -7.93 16.64
N LYS A 566 -21.68 -9.25 16.87
CA LYS A 566 -21.27 -10.21 15.84
C LYS A 566 -22.38 -11.22 15.62
N LEU A 567 -22.89 -11.28 14.39
CA LEU A 567 -23.89 -12.27 13.95
C LEU A 567 -23.19 -13.26 13.00
N ILE A 568 -23.49 -14.56 13.17
CA ILE A 568 -23.01 -15.64 12.30
C ILE A 568 -24.23 -16.53 12.02
N THR A 569 -24.50 -16.80 10.73
CA THR A 569 -25.59 -17.69 10.30
C THR A 569 -25.14 -19.16 10.25
N ASP A 570 -26.09 -20.05 10.08
CA ASP A 570 -25.81 -21.41 9.63
C ASP A 570 -25.27 -21.41 8.19
N PRO A 571 -24.61 -22.50 7.74
CA PRO A 571 -24.15 -22.63 6.36
C PRO A 571 -25.33 -22.56 5.38
N ILE A 572 -25.16 -21.74 4.33
CA ILE A 572 -26.12 -21.58 3.24
C ILE A 572 -25.52 -22.19 1.98
N GLN A 573 -26.22 -23.13 1.34
CA GLN A 573 -25.83 -23.71 0.06
C GLN A 573 -26.07 -22.70 -1.06
N ILE A 574 -25.12 -22.58 -1.97
CA ILE A 574 -25.18 -21.65 -3.11
C ILE A 574 -25.57 -22.44 -4.37
N LYS A 575 -26.83 -22.31 -4.81
CA LYS A 575 -27.38 -22.92 -6.03
C LYS A 575 -27.57 -21.90 -7.16
N ARG A 576 -27.36 -20.61 -6.85
CA ARG A 576 -27.47 -19.49 -7.78
C ARG A 576 -26.44 -18.44 -7.44
N GLY A 577 -25.89 -17.77 -8.44
CA GLY A 577 -24.90 -16.72 -8.27
C GLY A 577 -23.45 -17.25 -8.14
N ILE A 578 -22.52 -16.34 -8.06
CA ILE A 578 -21.08 -16.58 -7.96
C ILE A 578 -20.48 -15.78 -6.82
N PHE A 579 -19.41 -16.29 -6.20
CA PHE A 579 -18.81 -15.64 -5.04
C PHE A 579 -18.13 -14.30 -5.37
N GLN A 580 -18.57 -13.23 -4.70
CA GLN A 580 -17.87 -11.95 -4.70
C GLN A 580 -16.58 -12.04 -3.87
N GLY A 581 -15.48 -12.42 -4.52
CA GLY A 581 -14.16 -12.58 -3.87
C GLY A 581 -13.35 -13.78 -4.34
N ASP A 582 -13.90 -14.58 -5.23
CA ASP A 582 -13.16 -15.56 -6.01
C ASP A 582 -12.41 -14.88 -7.17
N SER A 583 -11.39 -15.54 -7.68
CA SER A 583 -10.55 -15.03 -8.78
C SER A 583 -11.20 -15.23 -10.14
N LEU A 584 -11.97 -16.32 -10.30
CA LEU A 584 -12.62 -16.70 -11.55
C LEU A 584 -13.94 -15.93 -11.78
N SER A 585 -14.68 -15.61 -10.73
CA SER A 585 -16.01 -14.99 -10.80
C SER A 585 -16.10 -13.79 -11.75
N PRO A 586 -15.16 -12.83 -11.78
CA PRO A 586 -15.25 -11.69 -12.69
C PRO A 586 -15.19 -12.09 -14.17
N LEU A 587 -14.30 -13.00 -14.55
CA LEU A 587 -14.19 -13.46 -15.92
C LEU A 587 -15.43 -14.28 -16.34
N TRP A 588 -15.88 -15.16 -15.47
CA TRP A 588 -17.05 -15.99 -15.73
C TRP A 588 -18.33 -15.17 -15.90
N PHE A 589 -18.47 -14.11 -15.09
CA PHE A 589 -19.56 -13.15 -15.23
C PHE A 589 -19.49 -12.39 -16.56
N CYS A 590 -18.30 -11.94 -16.98
CA CYS A 590 -18.13 -11.29 -18.29
C CYS A 590 -18.47 -12.23 -19.44
N LEU A 591 -18.10 -13.50 -19.35
CA LEU A 591 -18.48 -14.52 -20.35
C LEU A 591 -19.99 -14.73 -20.39
N ALA A 592 -20.66 -14.72 -19.23
CA ALA A 592 -22.12 -14.87 -19.13
C ALA A 592 -22.89 -13.73 -19.81
N LEU A 593 -22.36 -12.51 -19.84
CA LEU A 593 -22.96 -11.33 -20.50
C LEU A 593 -22.45 -11.10 -21.93
N ASN A 594 -21.40 -11.83 -22.35
CA ASN A 594 -20.74 -11.60 -23.64
C ASN A 594 -21.67 -11.78 -24.87
N PRO A 595 -22.64 -12.75 -24.90
CA PRO A 595 -23.57 -12.86 -26.01
C PRO A 595 -24.47 -11.64 -26.21
N LEU A 596 -24.80 -10.91 -25.15
CA LEU A 596 -25.55 -9.65 -25.25
C LEU A 596 -24.80 -8.61 -26.07
N SER A 597 -23.47 -8.51 -25.91
CA SER A 597 -22.66 -7.60 -26.74
C SER A 597 -22.75 -7.93 -28.23
N TYR A 598 -22.76 -9.20 -28.59
CA TYR A 598 -22.98 -9.63 -29.97
C TYR A 598 -24.36 -9.20 -30.49
N LEU A 599 -25.40 -9.52 -29.73
CA LEU A 599 -26.79 -9.20 -30.13
C LEU A 599 -26.98 -7.69 -30.34
N LEU A 600 -26.41 -6.86 -29.47
CA LEU A 600 -26.48 -5.40 -29.59
C LEU A 600 -25.70 -4.91 -30.81
N ASN A 601 -24.49 -5.41 -31.04
CA ASN A 601 -23.61 -4.93 -32.12
C ASN A 601 -24.16 -5.29 -33.52
N THR A 602 -24.79 -6.46 -33.68
CA THR A 602 -25.38 -6.88 -34.96
C THR A 602 -26.53 -6.00 -35.46
N THR A 603 -27.20 -5.26 -34.57
CA THR A 603 -28.31 -4.36 -34.93
C THR A 603 -27.88 -3.15 -35.72
N ASN A 604 -26.66 -2.66 -35.56
CA ASN A 604 -26.21 -1.37 -36.07
C ASN A 604 -27.10 -0.16 -35.62
N PHE A 605 -27.82 -0.27 -34.51
CA PHE A 605 -28.75 0.76 -33.99
C PHE A 605 -28.05 1.77 -33.08
N GLY A 606 -26.74 1.70 -32.93
CA GLY A 606 -25.94 2.54 -32.06
C GLY A 606 -25.85 3.99 -32.49
N TYR A 607 -25.06 4.74 -31.70
CA TYR A 607 -24.62 6.08 -32.05
C TYR A 607 -23.40 6.01 -32.97
N ASN A 608 -23.45 6.72 -34.09
CA ASN A 608 -22.32 6.75 -35.04
C ASN A 608 -21.32 7.83 -34.63
N ILE A 609 -20.15 7.42 -34.16
CA ILE A 609 -19.02 8.33 -33.94
C ILE A 609 -18.49 8.73 -35.31
N LYS A 610 -18.38 10.03 -35.56
CA LYS A 610 -17.94 10.58 -36.86
C LYS A 610 -16.62 11.34 -36.72
N HIS A 611 -15.79 11.20 -37.78
CA HIS A 611 -14.64 12.06 -38.03
C HIS A 611 -14.74 12.59 -39.45
N ASN A 612 -14.59 13.90 -39.64
CA ASN A 612 -14.66 14.57 -40.93
C ASN A 612 -15.88 14.16 -41.81
N HIS A 613 -17.07 14.06 -41.17
CA HIS A 613 -18.34 13.61 -41.77
C HIS A 613 -18.46 12.14 -42.17
N GLU A 614 -17.39 11.35 -42.04
CA GLU A 614 -17.43 9.91 -42.24
C GLU A 614 -17.86 9.17 -40.95
N ILE A 615 -18.52 8.02 -41.12
CA ILE A 615 -18.86 7.11 -40.04
C ILE A 615 -17.69 6.17 -39.85
N HIS A 616 -17.05 6.21 -38.68
CA HIS A 616 -15.94 5.30 -38.38
C HIS A 616 -16.34 4.12 -37.51
N HIS A 617 -17.31 4.28 -36.60
CA HIS A 617 -17.74 3.23 -35.68
C HIS A 617 -19.17 3.48 -35.18
N ASN A 618 -19.97 2.43 -35.18
CA ASN A 618 -21.33 2.42 -34.61
C ASN A 618 -21.24 1.82 -33.20
N ILE A 619 -21.43 2.63 -32.16
CA ILE A 619 -21.38 2.19 -30.76
C ILE A 619 -22.79 2.00 -30.23
N THR A 620 -23.14 0.78 -29.85
CA THR A 620 -24.45 0.40 -29.29
C THR A 620 -24.44 0.43 -27.77
N HIS A 621 -23.30 0.07 -27.13
CA HIS A 621 -23.22 -0.05 -25.69
C HIS A 621 -21.80 0.06 -25.18
N LEU A 622 -21.68 0.24 -23.85
CA LEU A 622 -20.46 0.10 -23.07
C LEU A 622 -20.76 -0.70 -21.82
N PHE A 623 -19.92 -1.69 -21.50
CA PHE A 623 -20.00 -2.53 -20.31
C PHE A 623 -18.85 -2.30 -19.36
N TYR A 624 -19.14 -2.19 -18.07
CA TYR A 624 -18.14 -2.37 -17.01
C TYR A 624 -18.70 -3.36 -15.98
N MET A 625 -18.37 -4.63 -16.12
CA MET A 625 -18.99 -5.76 -15.42
C MET A 625 -20.49 -5.81 -15.68
N ASP A 626 -21.31 -5.45 -14.69
CA ASP A 626 -22.77 -5.35 -14.70
C ASP A 626 -23.31 -3.95 -15.05
N ASP A 627 -22.48 -2.90 -14.98
CA ASP A 627 -22.87 -1.55 -15.37
C ASP A 627 -22.96 -1.45 -16.90
N LEU A 628 -24.17 -1.44 -17.45
CA LEU A 628 -24.43 -1.32 -18.89
C LEU A 628 -24.94 0.09 -19.22
N LYS A 629 -24.36 0.70 -20.26
CA LYS A 629 -24.87 1.93 -20.87
C LYS A 629 -25.12 1.71 -22.35
N LEU A 630 -26.35 1.92 -22.81
CA LEU A 630 -26.77 1.83 -24.21
C LEU A 630 -26.70 3.20 -24.89
N TYR A 631 -26.40 3.22 -26.19
CA TYR A 631 -26.36 4.42 -27.02
C TYR A 631 -27.11 4.19 -28.33
N SER A 632 -27.86 5.20 -28.77
CA SER A 632 -28.54 5.17 -30.06
C SER A 632 -28.70 6.57 -30.65
N SER A 633 -28.96 6.62 -31.96
CA SER A 633 -29.24 7.87 -32.69
C SER A 633 -30.71 8.26 -32.68
N THR A 634 -31.63 7.35 -32.38
CA THR A 634 -33.08 7.63 -32.30
C THR A 634 -33.74 6.91 -31.12
N CYS A 635 -34.86 7.43 -30.62
CA CYS A 635 -35.60 6.80 -29.55
C CYS A 635 -36.07 5.38 -29.91
N ILE A 636 -36.59 5.20 -31.13
CA ILE A 636 -37.09 3.90 -31.63
C ILE A 636 -35.95 2.84 -31.58
N LYS A 637 -34.79 3.20 -32.09
CA LYS A 637 -33.61 2.31 -32.05
C LYS A 637 -33.15 1.98 -30.63
N LEU A 638 -33.23 2.98 -29.72
CA LEU A 638 -32.92 2.72 -28.31
C LEU A 638 -33.91 1.74 -27.70
N ASN A 639 -35.20 1.87 -28.01
CA ASN A 639 -36.23 0.95 -27.52
C ASN A 639 -35.98 -0.49 -28.01
N HIS A 640 -35.53 -0.67 -29.26
CA HIS A 640 -35.13 -1.98 -29.75
C HIS A 640 -33.90 -2.55 -28.98
N LEU A 641 -32.89 -1.72 -28.70
CA LEU A 641 -31.74 -2.15 -27.88
C LEU A 641 -32.16 -2.54 -26.46
N LEU A 642 -33.09 -1.78 -25.86
CA LEU A 642 -33.67 -2.08 -24.55
C LEU A 642 -34.45 -3.40 -24.57
N HIS A 643 -35.27 -3.63 -25.58
CA HIS A 643 -36.04 -4.87 -25.74
C HIS A 643 -35.11 -6.12 -25.89
N ILE A 644 -34.02 -6.01 -26.67
CA ILE A 644 -33.02 -7.07 -26.78
C ILE A 644 -32.38 -7.33 -25.41
N THR A 645 -32.02 -6.27 -24.68
CA THR A 645 -31.41 -6.37 -23.37
C THR A 645 -32.35 -6.99 -22.33
N GLU A 646 -33.64 -6.62 -22.38
CA GLU A 646 -34.70 -7.18 -21.52
C GLU A 646 -34.91 -8.66 -21.80
N THR A 647 -35.10 -9.03 -23.09
CA THR A 647 -35.30 -10.42 -23.50
C THR A 647 -34.14 -11.31 -23.11
N PHE A 648 -32.90 -10.88 -23.42
CA PHE A 648 -31.70 -11.58 -22.97
C PHE A 648 -31.63 -11.76 -21.46
N SER A 649 -31.89 -10.68 -20.71
CA SER A 649 -31.82 -10.70 -19.25
C SER A 649 -32.88 -11.62 -18.62
N ARG A 650 -34.09 -11.61 -19.17
CA ARG A 650 -35.17 -12.52 -18.77
C ARG A 650 -34.82 -13.97 -19.05
N ASP A 651 -34.27 -14.29 -20.23
CA ASP A 651 -33.87 -15.64 -20.60
C ASP A 651 -32.76 -16.21 -19.70
N ILE A 652 -31.82 -15.35 -19.27
CA ILE A 652 -30.81 -15.73 -18.28
C ILE A 652 -31.24 -15.48 -16.82
N GLN A 653 -32.53 -15.16 -16.56
CA GLN A 653 -33.11 -14.98 -15.22
C GLN A 653 -32.39 -13.93 -14.36
N MET A 654 -31.98 -12.81 -14.96
CA MET A 654 -31.38 -11.69 -14.28
C MET A 654 -32.29 -10.46 -14.36
N ASP A 655 -32.75 -9.96 -13.21
CA ASP A 655 -33.67 -8.82 -13.11
C ASP A 655 -32.95 -7.48 -13.13
N PHE A 656 -33.61 -6.45 -13.70
CA PHE A 656 -33.15 -5.08 -13.59
C PHE A 656 -33.42 -4.48 -12.20
N GLY A 657 -32.52 -3.63 -11.72
CA GLY A 657 -32.74 -2.76 -10.57
C GLY A 657 -33.45 -1.49 -11.02
N ILE A 658 -34.74 -1.58 -11.30
CA ILE A 658 -35.54 -0.53 -11.99
C ILE A 658 -35.39 0.83 -11.32
N ASP A 659 -35.35 0.88 -9.98
CA ASP A 659 -35.08 2.09 -9.19
C ASP A 659 -33.81 2.83 -9.56
N LYS A 660 -32.85 2.15 -10.22
CA LYS A 660 -31.58 2.70 -10.66
C LYS A 660 -31.40 2.73 -12.18
N CYS A 661 -32.33 2.14 -12.93
CA CYS A 661 -32.30 2.28 -14.38
C CYS A 661 -32.86 3.63 -14.80
N LYS A 662 -32.28 4.26 -15.81
CA LYS A 662 -32.69 5.56 -16.34
C LYS A 662 -32.50 5.65 -17.85
N THR A 663 -33.39 6.36 -18.56
CA THR A 663 -33.20 6.76 -19.94
C THR A 663 -32.90 8.26 -20.07
N GLN A 664 -32.28 8.64 -21.16
CA GLN A 664 -32.04 10.05 -21.51
C GLN A 664 -32.14 10.23 -23.02
N HIS A 665 -32.94 11.22 -23.43
CA HIS A 665 -33.24 11.50 -24.82
C HIS A 665 -32.88 12.94 -25.15
N ILE A 666 -32.01 13.13 -26.15
CA ILE A 666 -31.59 14.45 -26.65
C ILE A 666 -31.80 14.47 -28.16
N THR A 667 -32.67 15.35 -28.65
CA THR A 667 -32.97 15.58 -30.08
C THR A 667 -32.64 17.02 -30.44
N ALA A 668 -31.80 17.23 -31.44
CA ALA A 668 -31.37 18.57 -31.90
C ALA A 668 -30.83 19.45 -30.73
N GLY A 669 -30.11 18.82 -29.75
CA GLY A 669 -29.59 19.50 -28.59
C GLY A 669 -30.61 19.82 -27.47
N LYS A 670 -31.88 19.47 -27.66
CA LYS A 670 -32.97 19.65 -26.66
C LYS A 670 -33.30 18.29 -26.03
N ARG A 671 -33.54 18.31 -24.71
CA ARG A 671 -34.00 17.14 -24.00
C ARG A 671 -35.47 16.86 -24.28
N GLN A 672 -35.79 15.57 -24.34
CA GLN A 672 -37.13 15.05 -24.41
C GLN A 672 -37.31 14.01 -23.32
N LEU A 673 -38.53 13.82 -22.86
CA LEU A 673 -38.89 12.86 -21.82
C LEU A 673 -39.69 11.73 -22.46
N PHE A 674 -39.11 10.55 -22.53
CA PHE A 674 -39.76 9.32 -23.01
C PHE A 674 -39.39 8.21 -22.06
N ASP A 675 -40.38 7.70 -21.36
CA ASP A 675 -40.20 6.54 -20.50
C ASP A 675 -40.24 5.25 -21.35
N TYR A 676 -39.54 4.23 -20.91
CA TYR A 676 -39.58 2.91 -21.54
C TYR A 676 -40.36 1.95 -20.66
N GLU A 677 -41.42 1.34 -21.21
CA GLU A 677 -42.21 0.34 -20.54
C GLU A 677 -41.65 -1.06 -20.84
N LEU A 678 -41.28 -1.79 -19.76
CA LEU A 678 -40.86 -3.16 -19.81
C LEU A 678 -42.06 -4.08 -20.07
N GLU A 679 -41.86 -5.25 -20.65
CA GLU A 679 -42.93 -6.23 -20.92
C GLU A 679 -43.77 -6.58 -19.67
N GLN A 680 -43.15 -6.48 -18.47
CA GLN A 680 -43.81 -6.71 -17.20
C GLN A 680 -44.60 -5.51 -16.67
N GLY A 681 -44.71 -4.43 -17.45
CA GLY A 681 -45.46 -3.20 -17.07
C GLY A 681 -44.68 -2.24 -16.14
N ASN A 682 -43.42 -2.54 -15.81
CA ASN A 682 -42.60 -1.60 -15.05
C ASN A 682 -41.97 -0.55 -15.99
N LEU A 683 -41.83 0.70 -15.48
CA LEU A 683 -41.30 1.81 -16.27
C LEU A 683 -39.82 2.11 -15.93
N ILE A 684 -38.97 2.25 -16.95
CA ILE A 684 -37.67 2.90 -16.85
C ILE A 684 -37.87 4.37 -17.16
N ASN A 685 -37.82 5.21 -16.13
CA ASN A 685 -38.10 6.63 -16.22
C ASN A 685 -36.99 7.40 -16.93
N SER A 686 -37.38 8.40 -17.70
CA SER A 686 -36.47 9.36 -18.32
C SER A 686 -35.96 10.38 -17.30
N MET A 687 -34.70 10.79 -17.46
CA MET A 687 -34.07 11.76 -16.56
C MET A 687 -34.57 13.18 -16.83
N ASP A 688 -34.93 13.91 -15.76
CA ASP A 688 -35.24 15.34 -15.79
C ASP A 688 -34.03 16.23 -16.05
N GLU A 689 -34.25 17.53 -16.40
CA GLU A 689 -33.14 18.48 -16.66
C GLU A 689 -32.17 18.64 -15.49
N ASN A 690 -32.66 18.61 -14.26
CA ASN A 690 -31.89 18.78 -13.04
C ASN A 690 -31.35 17.44 -12.48
N GLU A 691 -31.89 16.33 -12.93
CA GLU A 691 -31.48 15.01 -12.48
C GLU A 691 -30.12 14.64 -13.02
N THR A 692 -29.33 13.93 -12.21
CA THR A 692 -28.02 13.40 -12.59
C THR A 692 -27.94 11.93 -12.27
N TYR A 693 -27.36 11.18 -13.18
CA TYR A 693 -27.03 9.77 -12.97
C TYR A 693 -25.57 9.60 -12.54
N LYS A 694 -25.30 8.73 -11.56
CA LYS A 694 -23.96 8.42 -11.12
C LYS A 694 -23.39 7.25 -11.92
N TYR A 695 -22.71 7.57 -13.02
CA TYR A 695 -22.06 6.55 -13.86
C TYR A 695 -20.57 6.43 -13.53
N LEU A 696 -20.10 5.20 -13.21
CA LEU A 696 -18.72 4.86 -12.88
C LEU A 696 -18.05 5.86 -11.93
N GLY A 697 -18.81 6.35 -10.95
CA GLY A 697 -18.33 7.24 -9.90
C GLY A 697 -18.45 8.74 -10.16
N PHE A 698 -18.90 9.18 -11.35
CA PHE A 698 -19.13 10.58 -11.68
C PHE A 698 -20.59 10.89 -11.94
N GLN A 699 -21.01 12.08 -11.51
CA GLN A 699 -22.35 12.60 -11.81
C GLN A 699 -22.41 13.10 -13.26
N GLN A 700 -23.28 12.51 -14.05
CA GLN A 700 -23.54 12.85 -15.43
C GLN A 700 -24.99 13.31 -15.62
N ASN A 701 -25.17 14.21 -16.58
CA ASN A 701 -26.46 14.55 -17.16
C ASN A 701 -26.30 14.45 -18.69
N THR A 702 -26.38 15.54 -19.46
CA THR A 702 -25.98 15.57 -20.89
C THR A 702 -24.47 15.47 -21.07
N HIS A 703 -23.70 15.74 -20.03
CA HIS A 703 -22.25 15.67 -19.96
C HIS A 703 -21.82 15.58 -18.49
N ILE A 704 -20.53 15.37 -18.25
CA ILE A 704 -19.96 15.34 -16.89
C ILE A 704 -19.95 16.76 -16.31
N LYS A 705 -20.51 16.96 -15.10
CA LYS A 705 -20.53 18.27 -14.41
C LYS A 705 -19.18 18.61 -13.77
N HIS A 706 -18.22 19.08 -14.58
CA HIS A 706 -16.83 19.30 -14.16
C HIS A 706 -16.69 20.19 -12.92
N THR A 707 -17.37 21.34 -12.86
CA THR A 707 -17.18 22.35 -11.79
C THR A 707 -17.62 21.84 -10.42
N SER A 708 -18.81 21.26 -10.31
CA SER A 708 -19.33 20.74 -9.04
C SER A 708 -18.52 19.56 -8.53
N ILE A 709 -18.05 18.70 -9.44
CA ILE A 709 -17.19 17.55 -9.10
C ILE A 709 -15.83 18.04 -8.59
N LYS A 710 -15.19 19.02 -9.27
CA LYS A 710 -13.93 19.62 -8.80
C LYS A 710 -14.05 20.14 -7.37
N GLN A 711 -15.09 20.94 -7.09
CA GLN A 711 -15.32 21.52 -5.77
C GLN A 711 -15.46 20.44 -4.69
N THR A 712 -16.21 19.38 -4.99
CA THR A 712 -16.38 18.23 -4.09
C THR A 712 -15.04 17.53 -3.82
N LEU A 713 -14.27 17.25 -4.86
CA LEU A 713 -12.99 16.57 -4.75
C LEU A 713 -11.94 17.40 -3.99
N ILE A 714 -11.87 18.72 -4.25
CA ILE A 714 -10.99 19.64 -3.52
C ILE A 714 -11.36 19.64 -2.02
N THR A 715 -12.65 19.74 -1.72
CA THR A 715 -13.15 19.73 -0.33
C THR A 715 -12.76 18.44 0.39
N GLN A 716 -13.02 17.28 -0.24
CA GLN A 716 -12.64 15.97 0.31
C GLN A 716 -11.14 15.81 0.49
N TYR A 717 -10.34 16.23 -0.50
CA TYR A 717 -8.88 16.22 -0.42
C TYR A 717 -8.38 17.02 0.78
N LEU A 718 -8.80 18.28 0.89
CA LEU A 718 -8.38 19.17 1.98
C LEU A 718 -8.87 18.68 3.35
N GLN A 719 -10.06 18.08 3.41
CA GLN A 719 -10.58 17.45 4.65
C GLN A 719 -9.67 16.28 5.08
N ARG A 720 -9.26 15.41 4.14
CA ARG A 720 -8.33 14.31 4.45
C ARG A 720 -6.97 14.83 4.88
N VAL A 721 -6.43 15.86 4.23
CA VAL A 721 -5.18 16.52 4.66
C VAL A 721 -5.32 17.05 6.08
N ARG A 722 -6.39 17.79 6.41
CA ARG A 722 -6.64 18.30 7.78
C ARG A 722 -6.73 17.17 8.81
N SER A 723 -7.41 16.07 8.48
CA SER A 723 -7.53 14.91 9.37
C SER A 723 -6.17 14.26 9.66
N ILE A 724 -5.31 14.14 8.65
CA ILE A 724 -3.94 13.63 8.81
C ILE A 724 -3.10 14.57 9.70
N LEU A 725 -3.16 15.89 9.44
CA LEU A 725 -2.37 16.90 10.18
C LEU A 725 -2.77 17.01 11.66
N LYS A 726 -3.99 16.61 12.01
CA LYS A 726 -4.42 16.50 13.42
C LYS A 726 -3.86 15.27 14.14
N THR A 727 -3.28 14.32 13.42
CA THR A 727 -2.67 13.13 14.04
C THR A 727 -1.29 13.45 14.60
N LYS A 728 -0.76 12.52 15.38
CA LYS A 728 0.59 12.63 15.96
C LYS A 728 1.61 11.77 15.20
N LEU A 729 1.54 11.75 13.87
CA LEU A 729 2.52 11.06 13.02
C LEU A 729 3.87 11.77 13.01
N HIS A 730 4.95 11.02 12.75
CA HIS A 730 6.27 11.60 12.43
C HIS A 730 6.23 12.29 11.07
N GLY A 731 7.17 13.21 10.81
CA GLY A 731 7.21 14.01 9.58
C GLY A 731 7.18 13.17 8.31
N ARG A 732 7.97 12.09 8.24
CA ARG A 732 7.97 11.13 7.12
C ARG A 732 6.60 10.47 6.93
N ASN A 733 5.99 9.98 8.01
CA ASN A 733 4.71 9.28 7.95
C ASN A 733 3.55 10.23 7.62
N THR A 734 3.60 11.48 8.07
CA THR A 734 2.62 12.53 7.74
C THR A 734 2.58 12.77 6.22
N ILE A 735 3.73 12.99 5.59
CA ILE A 735 3.82 13.19 4.14
C ILE A 735 3.41 11.93 3.37
N LYS A 736 3.86 10.75 3.82
CA LYS A 736 3.44 9.48 3.24
C LYS A 736 1.91 9.30 3.32
N ALA A 737 1.29 9.64 4.45
CA ALA A 737 -0.16 9.57 4.61
C ALA A 737 -0.91 10.52 3.67
N ILE A 738 -0.42 11.75 3.46
CA ILE A 738 -1.00 12.68 2.49
C ILE A 738 -0.94 12.08 1.08
N ASN A 739 0.22 11.57 0.68
CA ASN A 739 0.42 10.99 -0.65
C ASN A 739 -0.44 9.73 -0.90
N THR A 740 -0.64 8.88 0.13
CA THR A 740 -1.33 7.58 -0.03
C THR A 740 -2.82 7.65 0.25
N TYR A 741 -3.31 8.63 1.01
CA TYR A 741 -4.72 8.71 1.41
C TYR A 741 -5.46 9.94 0.88
N ALA A 742 -4.82 11.11 0.85
CA ALA A 742 -5.46 12.32 0.36
C ALA A 742 -5.32 12.46 -1.17
N THR A 743 -4.11 12.34 -1.73
CA THR A 743 -3.84 12.52 -3.16
C THR A 743 -4.68 11.62 -4.08
N PRO A 744 -4.96 10.32 -3.75
CA PRO A 744 -5.80 9.47 -4.59
C PRO A 744 -7.22 9.97 -4.83
N VAL A 745 -7.76 10.84 -3.97
CA VAL A 745 -9.08 11.48 -4.19
C VAL A 745 -9.10 12.26 -5.50
N LEU A 746 -8.01 12.93 -5.84
CA LEU A 746 -7.88 13.73 -7.05
C LEU A 746 -7.52 12.88 -8.27
N THR A 747 -6.65 11.87 -8.11
CA THR A 747 -6.05 11.13 -9.22
C THR A 747 -7.04 10.30 -10.04
N TYR A 748 -8.15 9.86 -9.44
CA TYR A 748 -9.20 9.17 -10.17
C TYR A 748 -9.82 10.07 -11.25
N SER A 749 -9.94 11.37 -10.96
CA SER A 749 -10.54 12.36 -11.86
C SER A 749 -9.59 12.84 -12.97
N PHE A 750 -8.28 12.58 -12.87
CA PHE A 750 -7.30 13.04 -13.86
C PHE A 750 -7.50 12.30 -15.18
N GLY A 751 -7.65 13.06 -16.26
CA GLY A 751 -7.99 12.57 -17.59
C GLY A 751 -9.49 12.60 -17.91
N ILE A 752 -10.36 12.74 -16.90
CA ILE A 752 -11.82 12.78 -17.06
C ILE A 752 -12.34 14.19 -16.79
N ILE A 753 -11.92 14.79 -15.66
CA ILE A 753 -12.31 16.14 -15.27
C ILE A 753 -11.29 17.16 -15.79
N ARG A 754 -11.77 18.30 -16.32
CA ARG A 754 -10.94 19.39 -16.84
C ARG A 754 -10.31 20.19 -15.71
N TRP A 755 -9.14 19.79 -15.24
CA TRP A 755 -8.32 20.53 -14.28
C TRP A 755 -7.49 21.59 -15.00
N THR A 756 -7.60 22.85 -14.60
CA THR A 756 -6.72 23.92 -15.09
C THR A 756 -5.43 23.99 -14.26
N ASN A 757 -4.39 24.61 -14.79
CA ASN A 757 -3.16 24.86 -14.03
C ASN A 757 -3.45 25.67 -12.76
N THR A 758 -4.38 26.64 -12.83
CA THR A 758 -4.81 27.47 -11.69
C THR A 758 -5.50 26.65 -10.62
N ASP A 759 -6.37 25.69 -10.98
CA ASP A 759 -7.02 24.78 -10.04
C ASP A 759 -5.97 23.95 -9.26
N LEU A 760 -4.99 23.37 -10.00
CA LEU A 760 -3.94 22.52 -9.41
C LEU A 760 -2.99 23.33 -8.52
N GLU A 761 -2.62 24.54 -8.93
CA GLU A 761 -1.82 25.45 -8.10
C GLU A 761 -2.54 25.91 -6.84
N GLN A 762 -3.85 26.16 -6.93
CA GLN A 762 -4.67 26.49 -5.76
C GLN A 762 -4.72 25.34 -4.74
N ILE A 763 -4.87 24.10 -5.21
CA ILE A 763 -4.84 22.91 -4.34
C ILE A 763 -3.47 22.82 -3.63
N GLN A 764 -2.37 22.99 -4.36
CA GLN A 764 -1.02 22.98 -3.79
C GLN A 764 -0.82 24.13 -2.79
N ARG A 765 -1.29 25.34 -3.11
CA ARG A 765 -1.24 26.51 -2.21
C ARG A 765 -2.01 26.25 -0.93
N ASN A 766 -3.24 25.74 -1.02
CA ASN A 766 -4.06 25.40 0.13
C ASN A 766 -3.40 24.32 0.99
N THR A 767 -2.76 23.34 0.37
CA THR A 767 -2.00 22.29 1.08
C THR A 767 -0.83 22.89 1.85
N ARG A 768 -0.03 23.77 1.23
CA ARG A 768 1.07 24.48 1.89
C ARG A 768 0.58 25.34 3.06
N THR A 769 -0.52 26.06 2.89
CA THR A 769 -1.16 26.85 3.95
C THR A 769 -1.54 25.97 5.14
N LEU A 770 -2.10 24.77 4.90
CA LEU A 770 -2.41 23.83 5.97
C LEU A 770 -1.15 23.31 6.67
N LEU A 771 -0.09 22.98 5.93
CA LEU A 771 1.18 22.55 6.51
C LEU A 771 1.79 23.66 7.41
N THR A 772 1.73 24.91 6.97
CA THR A 772 2.19 26.08 7.72
C THR A 772 1.33 26.30 8.98
N LYS A 773 0.00 26.24 8.87
CA LYS A 773 -0.93 26.39 10.01
C LYS A 773 -0.70 25.33 11.09
N HIS A 774 -0.25 24.15 10.72
CA HIS A 774 0.09 23.07 11.66
C HIS A 774 1.58 23.05 12.05
N HIS A 775 2.34 24.12 11.80
CA HIS A 775 3.76 24.27 12.12
C HIS A 775 4.68 23.20 11.51
N ILE A 776 4.21 22.52 10.46
CA ILE A 776 4.97 21.47 9.75
C ILE A 776 5.94 22.07 8.73
N HIS A 777 5.58 23.21 8.16
CA HIS A 777 6.39 23.94 7.18
C HIS A 777 6.48 25.42 7.59
N HIS A 778 7.68 25.97 7.57
CA HIS A 778 7.85 27.39 7.87
C HIS A 778 7.36 28.26 6.69
N PRO A 779 6.62 29.37 6.92
CA PRO A 779 6.01 30.15 5.85
C PRO A 779 7.00 30.65 4.80
N HIS A 780 8.24 30.95 5.20
CA HIS A 780 9.28 31.46 4.33
C HIS A 780 10.29 30.42 3.83
N SER A 781 10.15 29.14 4.25
CA SER A 781 11.02 28.06 3.74
C SER A 781 10.78 27.75 2.26
N SER A 782 11.79 27.20 1.61
CA SER A 782 11.76 26.83 0.20
C SER A 782 10.63 25.82 -0.11
N THR A 783 9.69 26.23 -0.97
CA THR A 783 8.59 25.36 -1.41
C THR A 783 9.09 24.19 -2.27
N ILE A 784 10.23 24.31 -2.92
CA ILE A 784 10.86 23.27 -3.74
C ILE A 784 11.17 22.06 -2.87
N ARG A 785 11.65 22.27 -1.64
CA ARG A 785 11.95 21.19 -0.69
C ARG A 785 10.75 20.35 -0.29
N LEU A 786 9.53 20.86 -0.39
CA LEU A 786 8.35 20.03 -0.12
C LEU A 786 8.24 18.87 -1.12
N TYR A 787 8.59 19.11 -2.38
CA TYR A 787 8.35 18.19 -3.49
C TYR A 787 9.57 17.32 -3.85
N LEU A 788 10.79 17.75 -3.53
CA LEU A 788 11.98 16.94 -3.72
C LEU A 788 11.95 15.66 -2.87
N PRO A 789 12.54 14.55 -3.36
CA PRO A 789 12.72 13.34 -2.56
C PRO A 789 13.50 13.60 -1.27
N ARG A 790 13.28 12.76 -0.26
CA ARG A 790 14.00 12.87 1.02
C ARG A 790 15.50 12.59 0.88
N SER A 791 15.91 11.74 -0.06
CA SER A 791 17.31 11.52 -0.43
C SER A 791 18.00 12.77 -0.98
N GLU A 792 17.24 13.71 -1.52
CA GLU A 792 17.71 14.96 -2.12
C GLU A 792 17.43 16.19 -1.24
N GLY A 793 17.30 15.98 0.07
CA GLY A 793 17.07 17.05 1.03
C GLY A 793 15.64 17.61 1.07
N GLY A 794 14.71 16.97 0.38
CA GLY A 794 13.29 17.35 0.36
C GLY A 794 12.42 16.57 1.33
N ARG A 795 11.10 16.73 1.22
CA ARG A 795 10.10 16.06 2.08
C ARG A 795 9.34 14.94 1.37
N GLY A 796 9.36 14.90 0.04
CA GLY A 796 8.70 13.89 -0.79
C GLY A 796 7.18 14.04 -0.88
N LEU A 797 6.64 15.26 -0.72
CA LEU A 797 5.24 15.55 -1.01
C LEU A 797 5.01 15.42 -2.52
N THR A 798 3.93 14.78 -2.92
CA THR A 798 3.61 14.63 -4.34
C THR A 798 3.27 16.00 -4.95
N ASP A 799 3.97 16.37 -6.03
CA ASP A 799 3.59 17.51 -6.85
C ASP A 799 2.37 17.13 -7.69
N ILE A 800 1.22 17.72 -7.37
CA ILE A 800 -0.07 17.38 -7.98
C ILE A 800 -0.09 17.80 -9.46
N LYS A 801 0.59 18.89 -9.84
CA LYS A 801 0.65 19.38 -11.22
C LYS A 801 1.43 18.40 -12.11
N ILE A 802 2.60 17.98 -11.68
CA ILE A 802 3.42 16.98 -12.40
C ILE A 802 2.70 15.62 -12.44
N LEU A 803 2.09 15.22 -11.34
CA LEU A 803 1.30 13.97 -11.29
C LEU A 803 0.15 14.01 -12.30
N HIS A 804 -0.59 15.12 -12.39
CA HIS A 804 -1.65 15.30 -13.37
C HIS A 804 -1.11 15.21 -14.80
N GLN A 805 -0.06 15.96 -15.14
CA GLN A 805 0.56 15.94 -16.48
C GLN A 805 1.04 14.55 -16.87
N THR A 806 1.69 13.83 -15.92
CA THR A 806 2.17 12.45 -16.15
C THR A 806 0.99 11.49 -16.41
N GLN A 807 -0.11 11.63 -15.67
CA GLN A 807 -1.28 10.76 -15.89
C GLN A 807 -1.97 11.06 -17.22
N ILE A 808 -2.13 12.32 -17.60
CA ILE A 808 -2.66 12.69 -18.91
C ILE A 808 -1.81 12.09 -20.02
N HIS A 809 -0.49 12.28 -19.96
CA HIS A 809 0.45 11.75 -20.95
C HIS A 809 0.36 10.22 -21.07
N ASN A 810 0.40 9.51 -19.94
CA ASN A 810 0.31 8.04 -19.92
C ASN A 810 -1.03 7.51 -20.48
N PHE A 811 -2.13 8.27 -20.26
CA PHE A 811 -3.43 7.92 -20.81
C PHE A 811 -3.48 8.16 -22.33
N ARG A 812 -2.91 9.27 -22.82
CA ARG A 812 -2.78 9.55 -24.25
C ARG A 812 -2.00 8.43 -24.94
N GLN A 813 -0.84 8.06 -24.41
CA GLN A 813 -0.01 6.97 -24.93
C GLN A 813 -0.78 5.64 -24.97
N TYR A 814 -1.59 5.37 -23.91
CA TYR A 814 -2.42 4.18 -23.90
C TYR A 814 -3.41 4.13 -25.06
N PHE A 815 -4.13 5.23 -25.36
CA PHE A 815 -5.05 5.31 -26.49
C PHE A 815 -4.32 5.18 -27.84
N TYR A 816 -3.21 5.89 -28.02
CA TYR A 816 -2.41 5.79 -29.25
C TYR A 816 -1.89 4.36 -29.50
N ASN A 817 -1.38 3.68 -28.50
CA ASN A 817 -0.89 2.30 -28.63
C ASN A 817 -2.01 1.31 -28.99
N LYS A 818 -3.27 1.68 -28.83
CA LYS A 818 -4.44 0.87 -29.14
C LYS A 818 -5.04 1.16 -30.53
N THR A 819 -4.64 2.22 -31.20
CA THR A 819 -5.23 2.61 -32.49
C THR A 819 -5.05 1.57 -33.59
N ASP A 820 -3.97 0.80 -33.56
CA ASP A 820 -3.65 -0.20 -34.59
C ASP A 820 -4.42 -1.52 -34.38
N THR A 821 -4.86 -1.79 -33.15
CA THR A 821 -5.51 -3.06 -32.77
C THR A 821 -7.00 -2.93 -32.49
N SER A 822 -7.53 -1.71 -32.37
CA SER A 822 -8.91 -1.43 -31.96
C SER A 822 -9.53 -0.31 -32.80
N VAL A 823 -10.57 -0.64 -33.53
CA VAL A 823 -11.34 0.34 -34.31
C VAL A 823 -12.01 1.36 -33.39
N LEU A 824 -12.52 0.92 -32.25
CA LEU A 824 -13.13 1.81 -31.26
C LEU A 824 -12.12 2.86 -30.76
N HIS A 825 -10.90 2.44 -30.33
CA HIS A 825 -9.87 3.36 -29.84
C HIS A 825 -9.39 4.31 -30.95
N LYS A 826 -9.21 3.80 -32.17
CA LYS A 826 -8.85 4.60 -33.33
C LYS A 826 -9.88 5.71 -33.58
N THR A 827 -11.16 5.32 -33.61
CA THR A 827 -12.26 6.27 -33.85
C THR A 827 -12.38 7.30 -32.73
N VAL A 828 -12.28 6.88 -31.46
CA VAL A 828 -12.32 7.80 -30.32
C VAL A 828 -11.14 8.76 -30.32
N THR A 829 -9.94 8.31 -30.69
CA THR A 829 -8.74 9.14 -30.78
C THR A 829 -8.89 10.24 -31.81
N TYR A 830 -9.39 9.92 -32.99
CA TYR A 830 -9.62 10.91 -34.04
C TYR A 830 -10.79 11.86 -33.75
N ALA A 831 -11.81 11.37 -33.05
CA ALA A 831 -13.00 12.13 -32.70
C ALA A 831 -12.78 13.11 -31.54
N ASP A 832 -11.80 12.90 -30.67
CA ASP A 832 -11.55 13.74 -29.46
C ASP A 832 -10.90 15.08 -29.81
N LYS A 833 -11.66 15.97 -30.46
CA LYS A 833 -11.26 17.34 -30.74
C LYS A 833 -11.42 18.22 -29.48
N SER A 834 -10.57 18.02 -28.49
CA SER A 834 -10.66 18.67 -27.18
C SER A 834 -11.97 18.40 -26.40
N TYR A 835 -12.67 17.33 -26.72
CA TYR A 835 -13.87 16.90 -25.99
C TYR A 835 -13.52 16.36 -24.59
N THR A 836 -12.36 15.77 -24.46
CA THR A 836 -11.85 15.30 -23.15
C THR A 836 -10.59 16.10 -22.75
N PRO A 837 -10.18 16.02 -21.47
CA PRO A 837 -8.90 16.60 -21.04
C PRO A 837 -7.68 15.97 -21.72
N LEU A 838 -7.83 14.81 -22.34
CA LEU A 838 -6.75 14.14 -23.06
C LEU A 838 -6.42 14.83 -24.38
N ASN A 839 -7.41 15.43 -25.05
CA ASN A 839 -7.26 16.05 -26.37
C ASN A 839 -6.50 15.13 -27.34
N LEU A 840 -7.05 13.92 -27.55
CA LEU A 840 -6.36 12.83 -28.26
C LEU A 840 -6.08 13.17 -29.75
N HIS A 841 -6.90 14.01 -30.35
CA HIS A 841 -6.72 14.43 -31.76
C HIS A 841 -5.41 15.19 -31.99
N GLU A 842 -4.90 15.89 -30.97
CA GLU A 842 -3.67 16.67 -31.09
C GLU A 842 -2.46 15.79 -30.75
N THR A 843 -1.57 15.54 -31.71
CA THR A 843 -0.42 14.64 -31.55
C THR A 843 0.81 15.31 -30.96
N ASN A 844 0.95 16.65 -31.09
CA ASN A 844 2.18 17.39 -30.77
C ASN A 844 2.29 17.90 -29.32
N ILE A 845 1.63 17.28 -28.36
CA ILE A 845 1.75 17.67 -26.95
C ILE A 845 3.05 17.11 -26.37
N LEU A 846 3.91 17.98 -25.87
CA LEU A 846 5.17 17.62 -25.26
C LEU A 846 4.97 16.72 -24.02
N PRO A 847 5.80 15.69 -23.85
CA PRO A 847 5.75 14.84 -22.66
C PRO A 847 6.15 15.64 -21.42
N PRO A 848 5.60 15.29 -20.24
CA PRO A 848 6.07 15.87 -18.99
C PRO A 848 7.54 15.50 -18.74
N PRO A 849 8.28 16.32 -17.95
CA PRO A 849 9.66 16.00 -17.64
C PRO A 849 9.77 14.64 -16.96
N SER A 850 10.81 13.88 -17.31
CA SER A 850 11.12 12.64 -16.61
C SER A 850 11.33 12.92 -15.11
N LYS A 851 11.15 11.91 -14.27
CA LYS A 851 11.38 12.05 -12.82
C LYS A 851 12.79 12.57 -12.51
N LEU A 852 13.79 12.11 -13.23
CA LEU A 852 15.17 12.56 -13.07
C LEU A 852 15.32 14.02 -13.48
N THR A 853 14.84 14.39 -14.66
CA THR A 853 14.86 15.77 -15.16
C THR A 853 14.14 16.73 -14.21
N TYR A 854 12.97 16.32 -13.69
CA TYR A 854 12.23 17.11 -12.70
C TYR A 854 13.04 17.36 -11.42
N ILE A 855 13.70 16.33 -10.87
CA ILE A 855 14.53 16.46 -9.67
C ILE A 855 15.73 17.38 -9.96
N THR A 856 16.45 17.14 -11.07
CA THR A 856 17.62 17.93 -11.45
C THR A 856 17.27 19.42 -11.62
N ASN A 857 16.18 19.73 -12.35
CA ASN A 857 15.74 21.12 -12.56
C ASN A 857 15.36 21.81 -11.23
N ASN A 858 14.70 21.08 -10.32
CA ASN A 858 14.35 21.63 -9.02
C ASN A 858 15.57 21.87 -8.13
N ILE A 859 16.58 20.99 -8.15
CA ILE A 859 17.84 21.18 -7.43
C ILE A 859 18.59 22.39 -7.99
N GLN A 860 18.70 22.53 -9.31
CA GLN A 860 19.30 23.70 -9.95
C GLN A 860 18.58 24.99 -9.56
N THR A 861 17.25 25.00 -9.64
CA THR A 861 16.43 26.15 -9.22
C THR A 861 16.61 26.47 -7.73
N TRP A 862 16.76 25.46 -6.89
CA TRP A 862 17.01 25.65 -5.45
C TRP A 862 18.38 26.24 -5.20
N ASN A 863 19.43 25.73 -5.87
CA ASN A 863 20.80 26.22 -5.78
C ASN A 863 20.93 27.70 -6.17
N GLN A 864 20.17 28.14 -7.15
CA GLN A 864 20.20 29.53 -7.64
C GLN A 864 19.55 30.56 -6.72
N LYS A 865 18.79 30.12 -5.70
CA LYS A 865 18.11 31.03 -4.77
C LYS A 865 19.12 31.68 -3.80
N PRO A 866 19.15 33.02 -3.67
CA PRO A 866 20.19 33.71 -2.89
C PRO A 866 20.27 33.24 -1.42
N LEU A 867 19.14 32.99 -0.76
CA LEU A 867 19.10 32.64 0.64
C LEU A 867 18.97 31.12 0.84
N HIS A 868 17.97 30.50 0.19
CA HIS A 868 17.70 29.07 0.32
C HIS A 868 18.77 28.20 -0.38
N GLY A 869 19.47 28.74 -1.37
CA GLY A 869 20.49 28.03 -2.14
C GLY A 869 21.80 27.82 -1.38
N ARG A 870 22.03 28.50 -0.25
CA ARG A 870 23.26 28.32 0.53
C ARG A 870 23.44 26.87 1.01
N PHE A 871 22.39 26.28 1.51
CA PHE A 871 22.47 24.91 2.02
C PHE A 871 22.79 23.87 0.92
N PRO A 872 22.08 23.80 -0.23
CA PRO A 872 22.45 22.84 -1.27
C PRO A 872 23.81 23.14 -1.91
N GLN A 873 24.26 24.40 -2.00
CA GLN A 873 25.60 24.74 -2.45
C GLN A 873 26.68 24.20 -1.50
N GLU A 874 26.48 24.30 -0.18
CA GLU A 874 27.38 23.71 0.82
C GLU A 874 27.37 22.17 0.75
N VAL A 875 26.21 21.54 0.55
CA VAL A 875 26.11 20.08 0.41
C VAL A 875 26.75 19.57 -0.87
N SER A 876 26.87 20.38 -1.91
CA SER A 876 27.50 19.99 -3.19
C SER A 876 29.02 20.05 -3.19
N GLN A 877 29.65 20.51 -2.12
CA GLN A 877 31.12 20.53 -2.00
C GLN A 877 31.68 19.11 -1.92
N ASP A 878 32.86 18.87 -2.50
CA ASP A 878 33.50 17.55 -2.57
C ASP A 878 33.80 16.92 -1.20
N CYS A 879 33.99 17.77 -0.17
CA CYS A 879 34.22 17.33 1.21
C CYS A 879 32.95 16.91 1.97
N VAL A 880 31.77 17.01 1.37
CA VAL A 880 30.50 16.71 2.02
C VAL A 880 29.83 15.48 1.44
N ASP A 881 29.59 14.47 2.26
CA ASP A 881 28.74 13.33 1.90
C ASP A 881 27.26 13.76 1.87
N SER A 882 26.74 14.00 0.66
CA SER A 882 25.36 14.42 0.43
C SER A 882 24.33 13.37 0.87
N ILE A 883 24.66 12.08 0.73
CA ILE A 883 23.76 10.97 1.13
C ILE A 883 23.64 10.93 2.64
N ALA A 884 24.77 10.92 3.35
CA ALA A 884 24.79 10.93 4.82
C ALA A 884 24.10 12.18 5.37
N THR A 885 24.34 13.36 4.74
CA THR A 885 23.74 14.64 5.12
C THR A 885 22.21 14.62 5.08
N HIS A 886 21.59 13.86 4.16
CA HIS A 886 20.14 13.77 4.04
C HIS A 886 19.51 12.54 4.73
N THR A 887 20.31 11.59 5.24
CA THR A 887 19.83 10.33 5.85
C THR A 887 18.84 10.55 6.99
N TRP A 888 19.02 11.60 7.79
CA TRP A 888 18.09 11.92 8.89
C TRP A 888 16.65 12.18 8.43
N LEU A 889 16.45 12.73 7.22
CA LEU A 889 15.12 12.92 6.63
C LEU A 889 14.45 11.59 6.27
N SER A 890 15.24 10.60 5.85
CA SER A 890 14.75 9.31 5.36
C SER A 890 14.53 8.29 6.47
N GLU A 891 15.40 8.27 7.49
CA GLU A 891 15.46 7.19 8.48
C GLU A 891 14.97 7.59 9.88
N CYS A 892 15.09 8.87 10.26
CA CYS A 892 14.72 9.28 11.61
C CYS A 892 13.22 9.50 11.78
N ASP A 893 12.72 9.12 12.97
CA ASP A 893 11.33 9.30 13.38
C ASP A 893 11.16 10.66 14.11
N ILE A 894 11.43 11.76 13.40
CA ILE A 894 11.39 13.14 13.92
C ILE A 894 9.96 13.69 13.85
N PHE A 895 9.61 14.52 14.82
CA PHE A 895 8.33 15.24 14.83
C PHE A 895 8.23 16.17 13.62
N PRO A 896 7.04 16.28 13.00
CA PRO A 896 6.90 17.08 11.79
C PRO A 896 7.22 18.56 12.01
N GLU A 897 6.95 19.10 13.20
CA GLU A 897 7.28 20.46 13.60
C GLU A 897 8.81 20.66 13.72
N THR A 898 9.49 19.70 14.35
CA THR A 898 10.95 19.71 14.49
C THR A 898 11.63 19.57 13.10
N GLU A 899 11.13 18.67 12.26
CA GLU A 899 11.59 18.52 10.87
C GLU A 899 11.44 19.85 10.12
N GLY A 900 10.28 20.50 10.22
CA GLY A 900 10.02 21.79 9.58
C GLY A 900 10.93 22.91 10.10
N PHE A 901 11.23 22.92 11.40
CA PHE A 901 12.14 23.88 12.00
C PHE A 901 13.60 23.67 11.55
N MET A 902 14.07 22.44 11.50
CA MET A 902 15.40 22.10 10.97
C MET A 902 15.57 22.52 9.51
N LEU A 903 14.54 22.30 8.68
CA LEU A 903 14.55 22.77 7.29
C LEU A 903 14.57 24.29 7.20
N ALA A 904 13.86 25.01 8.08
CA ALA A 904 13.86 26.46 8.14
C ALA A 904 15.23 27.03 8.54
N ILE A 905 15.96 26.32 9.43
CA ILE A 905 17.35 26.66 9.75
C ILE A 905 18.25 26.54 8.51
N GLN A 906 18.15 25.41 7.81
CA GLN A 906 18.93 25.16 6.59
C GLN A 906 18.59 26.17 5.47
N ASP A 907 17.32 26.56 5.35
CA ASP A 907 16.84 27.57 4.39
C ASP A 907 17.17 29.02 4.83
N GLN A 908 17.81 29.23 6.00
CA GLN A 908 18.19 30.53 6.52
C GLN A 908 17.01 31.48 6.83
N VAL A 909 15.84 30.96 7.19
CA VAL A 909 14.61 31.76 7.35
C VAL A 909 14.12 31.89 8.80
N ILE A 910 14.95 31.55 9.78
CA ILE A 910 14.63 31.72 11.20
C ILE A 910 14.72 33.20 11.57
N ASN A 911 13.82 33.66 12.43
CA ASN A 911 13.70 35.06 12.89
C ASN A 911 14.87 35.52 13.77
N THR A 912 16.09 35.52 13.24
CA THR A 912 17.25 36.19 13.83
C THR A 912 17.12 37.71 13.69
N ARG A 913 17.86 38.49 14.47
CA ARG A 913 17.89 39.94 14.29
C ARG A 913 18.42 40.35 12.93
N ASN A 914 19.44 39.68 12.43
CA ASN A 914 19.95 39.89 11.08
C ASN A 914 18.86 39.64 10.02
N TYR A 915 18.12 38.51 10.11
CA TYR A 915 17.04 38.20 9.18
C TYR A 915 15.91 39.23 9.25
N LYS A 916 15.50 39.63 10.46
CA LYS A 916 14.45 40.63 10.65
C LYS A 916 14.86 41.99 10.06
N LYS A 917 16.08 42.45 10.32
CA LYS A 917 16.57 43.78 9.86
C LYS A 917 16.74 43.80 8.32
N HIS A 918 17.45 42.84 7.75
CA HIS A 918 17.90 42.87 6.37
C HIS A 918 16.91 42.21 5.37
N ILE A 919 16.20 41.19 5.78
CA ILE A 919 15.26 40.43 4.91
C ILE A 919 13.82 40.87 5.13
N HIS A 920 13.35 40.88 6.38
CA HIS A 920 12.00 41.36 6.71
C HIS A 920 11.86 42.87 6.68
N LYS A 921 12.98 43.62 6.79
CA LYS A 921 13.00 45.07 6.89
C LYS A 921 12.12 45.59 8.04
N ASP A 922 12.14 44.85 9.16
CA ASP A 922 11.37 45.20 10.36
C ASP A 922 11.93 46.45 11.00
N LYS A 923 11.14 47.55 10.95
CA LYS A 923 11.54 48.87 11.45
C LYS A 923 11.75 48.91 12.97
N THR A 924 11.25 47.90 13.69
CA THR A 924 11.45 47.82 15.15
C THR A 924 12.83 47.29 15.53
N VAL A 925 13.56 46.68 14.57
CA VAL A 925 14.93 46.18 14.80
C VAL A 925 15.95 47.11 14.23
N THR A 926 16.47 48.01 15.09
CA THR A 926 17.48 49.02 14.75
C THR A 926 18.88 48.41 14.61
N ASN A 927 19.18 47.36 15.40
CA ASN A 927 20.49 46.70 15.42
C ASN A 927 20.34 45.20 15.17
N ASP A 928 21.23 44.62 14.40
CA ASP A 928 21.28 43.17 14.07
C ASP A 928 22.26 42.38 14.97
N SER A 929 22.94 43.04 15.94
CA SER A 929 23.85 42.38 16.87
C SER A 929 23.18 41.25 17.66
N CYS A 930 23.96 40.22 17.96
CA CYS A 930 23.48 39.04 18.70
C CYS A 930 22.94 39.43 20.08
N ARG A 931 21.76 39.00 20.42
CA ARG A 931 21.07 39.24 21.73
C ARG A 931 21.84 38.73 22.95
N LEU A 932 22.73 37.74 22.75
CA LEU A 932 23.47 37.08 23.84
C LEU A 932 24.86 37.64 24.03
N CYS A 933 25.65 37.77 22.97
CA CYS A 933 27.05 38.25 23.07
C CYS A 933 27.23 39.70 22.67
N SER A 934 26.28 40.30 21.93
CA SER A 934 26.32 41.70 21.41
C SER A 934 27.54 42.08 20.54
N GLN A 935 28.40 41.09 20.19
CA GLN A 935 29.68 41.33 19.50
C GLN A 935 29.54 41.32 17.98
N THR A 936 28.71 40.45 17.43
CA THR A 936 28.57 40.25 15.97
C THR A 936 27.12 40.18 15.57
N SER A 937 26.86 40.25 14.28
CA SER A 937 25.53 40.12 13.69
C SER A 937 24.90 38.76 14.02
N GLU A 938 23.62 38.77 14.46
CA GLU A 938 22.87 37.57 14.83
C GLU A 938 22.42 36.79 13.58
N THR A 939 23.36 36.12 12.95
CA THR A 939 23.10 35.19 11.87
C THR A 939 22.80 33.77 12.42
N ILE A 940 22.25 32.87 11.60
CA ILE A 940 22.05 31.48 11.98
C ILE A 940 23.39 30.80 12.26
N GLN A 941 24.42 31.06 11.44
CA GLN A 941 25.77 30.53 11.62
C GLN A 941 26.38 30.99 12.96
N HIS A 942 26.20 32.26 13.30
CA HIS A 942 26.65 32.77 14.57
C HIS A 942 25.99 32.05 15.75
N ILE A 943 24.66 31.89 15.74
CA ILE A 943 23.92 31.19 16.80
C ILE A 943 24.32 29.71 16.91
N ILE A 944 24.58 29.06 15.76
CA ILE A 944 24.86 27.61 15.77
C ILE A 944 26.27 27.30 16.25
N SER A 945 27.28 28.12 15.90
CA SER A 945 28.68 27.74 16.07
C SER A 945 29.65 28.83 16.53
N ALA A 946 29.27 30.11 16.51
CA ALA A 946 30.23 31.22 16.71
C ALA A 946 29.92 32.13 17.93
N CYS A 947 28.81 31.92 18.65
CA CYS A 947 28.47 32.75 19.79
C CYS A 947 29.28 32.40 21.04
N THR A 948 30.12 33.33 21.52
CA THR A 948 30.98 33.14 22.70
C THR A 948 30.20 32.80 23.97
N ARG A 949 29.00 33.36 24.13
CA ARG A 949 28.13 33.09 25.31
C ARG A 949 27.53 31.66 25.30
N LEU A 950 27.35 31.05 24.11
CA LEU A 950 26.85 29.69 24.01
C LEU A 950 27.97 28.64 24.01
N ALA A 951 29.23 29.06 23.86
CA ALA A 951 30.37 28.16 23.76
C ALA A 951 30.54 27.27 25.01
N GLN A 952 30.43 27.81 26.19
CA GLN A 952 30.62 27.11 27.47
C GLN A 952 29.43 26.28 27.90
N THR A 953 28.24 26.48 27.33
CA THR A 953 26.99 25.84 27.74
C THR A 953 26.44 24.94 26.62
N GLU A 954 25.76 25.54 25.68
CA GLU A 954 24.98 24.78 24.67
C GLU A 954 25.86 24.03 23.66
N TYR A 955 27.00 24.61 23.24
CA TYR A 955 27.91 23.95 22.33
C TYR A 955 28.62 22.77 22.99
N LYS A 956 29.05 22.94 24.23
CA LYS A 956 29.62 21.87 25.05
C LYS A 956 28.60 20.75 25.25
N HIS A 957 27.38 21.10 25.65
CA HIS A 957 26.30 20.11 25.82
C HIS A 957 26.02 19.34 24.53
N ARG A 958 25.93 20.02 23.39
CA ARG A 958 25.73 19.39 22.07
C ARG A 958 26.87 18.45 21.71
N HIS A 959 28.12 18.92 21.90
CA HIS A 959 29.33 18.11 21.70
C HIS A 959 29.29 16.84 22.54
N ASP A 960 29.02 16.98 23.86
CA ASP A 960 28.99 15.85 24.78
C ASP A 960 27.92 14.82 24.45
N GLN A 961 26.75 15.22 23.91
CA GLN A 961 25.71 14.30 23.49
C GLN A 961 26.19 13.45 22.30
N VAL A 962 26.88 14.04 21.33
CA VAL A 962 27.43 13.31 20.17
C VAL A 962 28.54 12.36 20.62
N ALA A 963 29.48 12.87 21.45
CA ALA A 963 30.56 12.09 22.01
C ALA A 963 30.06 10.86 22.80
N LYS A 964 29.01 11.02 23.62
CA LYS A 964 28.37 9.89 24.33
C LYS A 964 27.85 8.80 23.39
N ILE A 965 27.21 9.19 22.28
CA ILE A 965 26.70 8.22 21.31
C ILE A 965 27.84 7.45 20.66
N ILE A 966 28.89 8.15 20.23
CA ILE A 966 30.06 7.55 19.61
C ILE A 966 30.75 6.60 20.59
N HIS A 967 31.02 7.08 21.83
CA HIS A 967 31.65 6.29 22.89
C HIS A 967 30.84 4.99 23.16
N GLN A 968 29.52 5.10 23.35
CA GLN A 968 28.68 3.93 23.59
C GLN A 968 28.69 2.94 22.41
N LYS A 969 28.67 3.44 21.17
CA LYS A 969 28.70 2.57 19.98
C LYS A 969 30.04 1.84 19.85
N LEU A 970 31.15 2.54 20.10
CA LEU A 970 32.48 1.93 20.11
C LEU A 970 32.60 0.89 21.23
N ALA A 971 32.18 1.23 22.44
CA ALA A 971 32.18 0.32 23.57
C ALA A 971 31.36 -0.96 23.33
N LEU A 972 30.20 -0.84 22.66
CA LEU A 972 29.39 -1.99 22.24
C LEU A 972 30.06 -2.79 21.13
N LYS A 973 30.69 -2.13 20.13
CA LYS A 973 31.40 -2.77 19.03
C LYS A 973 32.56 -3.64 19.53
N HIS A 974 33.26 -3.17 20.56
CA HIS A 974 34.39 -3.88 21.17
C HIS A 974 34.01 -4.74 22.38
N ASN A 975 32.70 -5.01 22.60
CA ASN A 975 32.17 -5.81 23.70
C ASN A 975 32.62 -5.36 25.11
N LEU A 976 32.93 -4.10 25.28
CA LEU A 976 33.31 -3.48 26.56
C LEU A 976 32.12 -3.22 27.48
N ILE A 977 30.94 -3.13 26.91
CA ILE A 977 29.65 -3.02 27.60
C ILE A 977 28.64 -3.97 26.92
N THR A 978 27.78 -4.58 27.74
CA THR A 978 26.73 -5.51 27.28
C THR A 978 25.38 -4.84 27.11
N ASP A 979 25.07 -3.81 27.92
CA ASP A 979 23.77 -3.18 27.97
C ASP A 979 23.68 -1.93 27.09
N LYS A 980 22.69 -1.95 26.21
CA LYS A 980 22.34 -0.80 25.37
C LYS A 980 21.47 0.20 26.15
N THR A 981 22.08 0.94 27.05
CA THR A 981 21.39 2.02 27.80
C THR A 981 21.04 3.16 26.83
N PRO A 982 19.88 3.86 26.97
CA PRO A 982 19.60 5.07 26.20
C PRO A 982 20.72 6.12 26.36
N TYR A 983 21.19 6.71 25.28
CA TYR A 983 22.37 7.62 25.26
C TYR A 983 22.26 8.78 26.28
N TYR A 984 21.08 9.30 26.51
CA TYR A 984 20.83 10.38 27.50
C TYR A 984 20.96 9.94 28.96
N LYS A 985 20.98 8.63 29.22
CA LYS A 985 21.24 8.02 30.53
C LYS A 985 22.65 7.43 30.62
N TYR A 986 23.30 7.29 29.44
CA TYR A 986 24.64 6.70 29.37
C TYR A 986 25.67 7.69 29.89
N THR A 987 26.47 7.25 30.87
CA THR A 987 27.61 8.00 31.39
C THR A 987 28.88 7.38 30.85
N PRO A 988 29.64 8.08 29.99
CA PRO A 988 30.90 7.55 29.47
C PRO A 988 31.87 7.33 30.64
N SER A 989 32.36 6.11 30.76
CA SER A 989 33.41 5.76 31.73
C SER A 989 34.70 5.45 31.00
N TYR A 990 35.80 5.45 31.72
CA TYR A 990 37.08 5.01 31.17
C TYR A 990 36.99 3.52 30.90
N LEU A 991 37.17 3.10 29.63
CA LEU A 991 37.16 1.72 29.20
C LEU A 991 38.49 1.42 28.52
N LYS A 992 39.10 0.25 28.83
CA LYS A 992 40.40 -0.17 28.32
C LYS A 992 40.28 -1.54 27.65
N THR A 993 40.87 -1.67 26.48
CA THR A 993 41.12 -2.97 25.82
C THR A 993 42.65 -3.23 25.81
N THR A 994 43.06 -4.42 25.41
CA THR A 994 44.49 -4.76 25.21
C THR A 994 45.17 -3.89 24.14
N HIS A 995 44.40 -3.31 23.24
CA HIS A 995 44.91 -2.55 22.08
C HIS A 995 44.49 -1.08 22.04
N THR A 996 43.41 -0.66 22.75
CA THR A 996 42.88 0.69 22.66
C THR A 996 42.34 1.21 24.01
N ASN A 997 42.51 2.49 24.27
CA ASN A 997 41.98 3.18 25.42
C ASN A 997 40.81 4.06 25.01
N TYR A 998 39.61 3.84 25.55
CA TYR A 998 38.45 4.70 25.39
C TYR A 998 38.26 5.56 26.64
N ILE A 999 38.36 6.89 26.48
CA ILE A 999 38.30 7.85 27.59
C ILE A 999 36.90 8.47 27.60
N GLY A 1000 36.26 8.46 28.76
CA GLY A 1000 35.01 9.19 29.01
C GLY A 1000 35.20 10.69 29.09
N THR A 1001 34.14 11.47 28.91
CA THR A 1001 34.12 12.94 28.88
C THR A 1001 34.25 13.55 30.27
N GLY A 1002 35.32 13.27 30.97
CA GLY A 1002 35.69 13.95 32.23
C GLY A 1002 36.92 14.81 32.02
N HIS A 1003 36.79 16.14 32.11
CA HIS A 1003 37.84 17.16 32.11
C HIS A 1003 39.09 16.91 31.23
N TYR A 1004 39.00 17.17 29.94
CA TYR A 1004 40.18 17.32 29.08
C TYR A 1004 40.18 18.65 28.34
N SER A 1005 41.39 19.27 28.26
CA SER A 1005 41.62 20.49 27.47
C SER A 1005 41.36 20.22 25.98
N GLN A 1006 40.80 21.21 25.28
CA GLN A 1006 40.40 21.16 23.84
C GLN A 1006 41.48 20.62 22.88
N THR A 1007 42.77 20.75 23.23
CA THR A 1007 43.90 20.34 22.40
C THR A 1007 44.10 18.82 22.27
N LYS A 1008 43.68 18.00 23.26
CA LYS A 1008 43.81 16.55 23.18
C LYS A 1008 42.61 15.86 22.53
N LEU A 1009 41.44 16.51 22.48
CA LEU A 1009 40.26 15.96 21.85
C LEU A 1009 40.29 16.07 20.33
N SER A 1010 40.88 17.16 19.75
CA SER A 1010 41.09 17.27 18.33
C SER A 1010 41.95 16.14 17.77
N THR A 1011 43.04 15.82 18.47
CA THR A 1011 43.94 14.72 18.07
C THR A 1011 43.27 13.32 18.10
N ILE A 1012 42.32 13.09 19.03
CA ILE A 1012 41.56 11.82 19.09
C ILE A 1012 40.46 11.76 18.04
N ILE A 1013 39.81 12.87 17.73
CA ILE A 1013 38.82 12.98 16.67
C ILE A 1013 39.49 12.81 15.30
N ASP A 1014 40.66 13.41 15.08
CA ASP A 1014 41.44 13.23 13.86
C ASP A 1014 41.95 11.79 13.71
N GLN A 1015 42.37 11.11 14.78
CA GLN A 1015 42.70 9.68 14.77
C GLN A 1015 41.50 8.75 14.50
N ILE A 1016 40.29 9.14 14.96
CA ILE A 1016 39.05 8.39 14.68
C ILE A 1016 38.56 8.61 13.26
N LEU A 1017 38.84 9.78 12.66
CA LEU A 1017 38.51 10.09 11.26
C LEU A 1017 39.48 9.41 10.26
N HIS A 1018 40.66 9.02 10.70
CA HIS A 1018 41.65 8.25 9.92
C HIS A 1018 41.53 6.72 10.07
N LEU A 1019 40.70 6.22 11.01
CA LEU A 1019 40.27 4.83 11.15
C LEU A 1019 38.86 4.67 10.58
#